data_df143d77850925ef85b460591675370b
#
_entry.id   df143d77850925ef85b460591675370b
#
_cell.length_a   1.000
_cell.length_b   1.000
_cell.length_c   1.000
_cell.angle_alpha   90.00
_cell.angle_beta   90.00
_cell.angle_gamma   90.00
#
_symmetry.space_group_name_H-M   'P 1'
#
loop_
_entity.id
_entity.type
_entity.pdbx_description
1 polymer ?
#
loop_
_entity_poly.entity_id
_entity_poly.type
_entity_poly.pdbx_seq_one_letter_code
_entity_poly.pdbx_strand_id
1 'polypeptide(L)'
;MARAPKKTAPQTTAQRLDSIVKSARKIMRKDKGLNGDLDRLPVLTWIMFLKFLDDLERMHADEAELAGSDFDHAIEPPYRWRDWAADKDGITGPDLLTFITAEKTTLPGGTEGPGLFAYLRSLRGTNGGRDRRDVISTVFRGVTNRMESGYLLRDVINLINGIHFDSSEEMHTLGRLYETLLREMRDAAGDSGEFYTPRAVVRFMVERIDPRIGETVLDPACGTGGFLTEAFAHMEQQADTVEKRAQLQSGTLMGVEPKSLPFLLVQMNLLLHGLEAPEIDPGNALRFRLSEIGERERVNVILTNPPFGGEEEAGILSNFPDDRRTAETALLFLQLIMRRLKRKGQGRAAAVVPHGTLFGTGVAARIKADLLEKFNLHTIVRLPEGVFAPYTDIAANILFFDTTGPTGQIAYWEQPAPEGRRKYSKTAPLQFSDLADLSAWWDTRGDDPRAWLVDGQGLIERDAGGQVVSVNLDIRNPKAKDRADHRTPTQIIASAVAAERNLLTALEELQSIIKEQRVAFGKIIADAPRVAMRDIAPLVRRPVVIDPDAFYPELGVRSFGRGTFHKPSLPGIEVGTKKLFTVEAGDLVFNIVFAWEGAVAVAGEADAGRVGSHRFLTCVPDPGRATSEFLRFWFLGEEGMLALGQASPGGAGRNRTLGIKALEAIKVPVPSLDAQLWFDSLQSTARAAKAAQAEATAHLDQLLPAMLREVFS
;
A
#
# COMPACT_ATOMS: atom_id res chain seq x y z
N MET A 1 43.04 -15.73 20.76
CA MET A 1 42.96 -14.36 20.15
C MET A 1 41.47 -14.00 20.02
N ALA A 2 41.02 -13.03 20.78
CA ALA A 2 39.66 -12.55 20.75
C ALA A 2 39.42 -11.76 19.45
N ARG A 3 38.38 -12.11 18.72
CA ARG A 3 37.96 -11.45 17.46
C ARG A 3 37.52 -10.04 17.81
N ALA A 4 38.14 -9.01 17.24
CA ALA A 4 37.73 -7.62 17.38
C ALA A 4 36.24 -7.45 16.95
N PRO A 5 35.45 -6.61 17.65
CA PRO A 5 34.07 -6.38 17.26
C PRO A 5 34.03 -5.71 15.87
N LYS A 6 33.29 -6.31 14.95
CA LYS A 6 33.02 -5.68 13.64
C LYS A 6 32.33 -4.33 13.88
N LYS A 7 32.95 -3.25 13.46
CA LYS A 7 32.30 -1.93 13.36
C LYS A 7 31.09 -2.09 12.42
N THR A 8 29.89 -2.03 12.97
CA THR A 8 28.67 -1.88 12.19
C THR A 8 28.69 -0.48 11.58
N ALA A 9 28.38 -0.38 10.28
CA ALA A 9 28.18 0.91 9.63
C ALA A 9 27.09 1.71 10.37
N PRO A 10 27.20 3.05 10.47
CA PRO A 10 26.20 3.86 11.14
C PRO A 10 24.83 3.63 10.50
N GLN A 11 23.82 3.38 11.32
CA GLN A 11 22.43 3.22 10.87
C GLN A 11 21.87 4.60 10.51
N THR A 12 21.09 4.68 9.42
CA THR A 12 20.34 5.90 9.13
C THR A 12 19.23 6.08 10.17
N THR A 13 18.75 7.31 10.37
CA THR A 13 17.65 7.65 11.29
C THR A 13 16.43 6.76 11.02
N ALA A 14 16.05 6.56 9.75
CA ALA A 14 14.97 5.68 9.35
C ALA A 14 15.19 4.21 9.77
N GLN A 15 16.40 3.68 9.62
CA GLN A 15 16.73 2.31 10.03
C GLN A 15 16.66 2.14 11.55
N ARG A 16 17.07 3.17 12.29
CA ARG A 16 17.01 3.19 13.76
C ARG A 16 15.55 3.17 14.23
N LEU A 17 14.71 4.04 13.69
CA LEU A 17 13.28 4.13 14.01
C LEU A 17 12.52 2.82 13.67
N ASP A 18 12.73 2.25 12.49
CA ASP A 18 12.14 0.95 12.10
C ASP A 18 12.57 -0.17 13.08
N SER A 19 13.82 -0.17 13.51
CA SER A 19 14.31 -1.14 14.50
C SER A 19 13.63 -0.98 15.87
N ILE A 20 13.41 0.27 16.32
CA ILE A 20 12.72 0.58 17.58
C ILE A 20 11.28 0.10 17.53
N VAL A 21 10.54 0.44 16.47
CA VAL A 21 9.15 0.02 16.28
C VAL A 21 9.01 -1.50 16.22
N LYS A 22 9.89 -2.19 15.51
CA LYS A 22 9.93 -3.67 15.47
C LYS A 22 10.22 -4.28 16.85
N SER A 23 11.10 -3.66 17.61
CA SER A 23 11.44 -4.11 18.95
C SER A 23 10.27 -3.89 19.93
N ALA A 24 9.61 -2.74 19.87
CA ALA A 24 8.39 -2.45 20.64
C ALA A 24 7.29 -3.49 20.34
N ARG A 25 6.99 -3.75 19.06
CA ARG A 25 6.03 -4.80 18.65
C ARG A 25 6.42 -6.20 19.17
N LYS A 26 7.71 -6.52 19.23
CA LYS A 26 8.19 -7.81 19.78
C LYS A 26 7.93 -7.92 21.28
N ILE A 27 8.08 -6.82 22.04
CA ILE A 27 7.71 -6.77 23.46
C ILE A 27 6.19 -6.92 23.60
N MET A 28 5.42 -6.15 22.87
CA MET A 28 3.95 -6.16 22.91
C MET A 28 3.32 -7.52 22.58
N ARG A 29 4.00 -8.36 21.76
CA ARG A 29 3.57 -9.74 21.48
C ARG A 29 3.58 -10.66 22.71
N LYS A 30 4.26 -10.29 23.78
CA LYS A 30 4.31 -11.05 25.03
C LYS A 30 3.17 -10.69 25.97
N ASP A 31 2.48 -9.58 25.72
CA ASP A 31 1.36 -9.10 26.52
C ASP A 31 0.08 -9.89 26.20
N LYS A 32 -0.67 -10.31 27.23
CA LYS A 32 -1.87 -11.14 27.09
C LYS A 32 -3.09 -10.37 26.59
N GLY A 33 -3.13 -9.06 26.79
CA GLY A 33 -4.22 -8.18 26.34
C GLY A 33 -4.15 -7.85 24.85
N LEU A 34 -3.07 -8.24 24.11
CA LEU A 34 -2.83 -7.87 22.72
C LEU A 34 -2.78 -9.08 21.79
N ASN A 35 -3.88 -9.39 21.13
CA ASN A 35 -4.02 -10.58 20.27
C ASN A 35 -3.50 -10.42 18.83
N GLY A 36 -3.38 -9.20 18.33
CA GLY A 36 -2.99 -8.93 16.94
C GLY A 36 -2.34 -7.56 16.75
N ASP A 37 -1.99 -7.26 15.50
CA ASP A 37 -1.44 -5.94 15.17
C ASP A 37 -2.52 -4.85 15.27
N LEU A 38 -3.80 -5.18 15.11
CA LEU A 38 -4.94 -4.28 15.35
C LEU A 38 -5.05 -3.83 16.81
N ASP A 39 -4.63 -4.66 17.77
CA ASP A 39 -4.60 -4.27 19.16
C ASP A 39 -3.31 -3.52 19.54
N ARG A 40 -2.18 -3.89 18.91
CA ARG A 40 -0.86 -3.32 19.25
C ARG A 40 -0.69 -1.91 18.74
N LEU A 41 -1.27 -1.62 17.58
CA LEU A 41 -1.00 -0.35 16.94
C LEU A 41 -1.67 0.85 17.62
N PRO A 42 -2.94 0.79 18.06
CA PRO A 42 -3.51 1.88 18.85
C PRO A 42 -2.66 2.21 20.07
N VAL A 43 -2.12 1.17 20.75
CA VAL A 43 -1.25 1.37 21.92
C VAL A 43 0.07 2.04 21.51
N LEU A 44 0.73 1.55 20.47
CA LEU A 44 1.96 2.16 19.98
C LEU A 44 1.73 3.61 19.52
N THR A 45 0.59 3.86 18.88
CA THR A 45 0.21 5.17 18.36
C THR A 45 0.08 6.20 19.46
N TRP A 46 -0.68 5.94 20.53
CA TRP A 46 -0.81 6.93 21.60
C TRP A 46 0.48 7.15 22.39
N ILE A 47 1.33 6.12 22.55
CA ILE A 47 2.65 6.26 23.18
C ILE A 47 3.53 7.21 22.33
N MET A 48 3.61 6.95 21.04
CA MET A 48 4.38 7.79 20.11
C MET A 48 3.83 9.22 20.03
N PHE A 49 2.51 9.37 20.06
CA PHE A 49 1.84 10.66 20.05
C PHE A 49 2.25 11.53 21.23
N LEU A 50 2.22 11.00 22.45
CA LEU A 50 2.60 11.75 23.67
C LEU A 50 4.09 12.11 23.67
N LYS A 51 4.95 11.19 23.21
CA LYS A 51 6.38 11.48 23.09
C LYS A 51 6.65 12.58 22.06
N PHE A 52 6.01 12.47 20.88
CA PHE A 52 6.14 13.46 19.82
C PHE A 52 5.62 14.85 20.26
N LEU A 53 4.47 14.88 20.92
CA LEU A 53 3.88 16.12 21.40
C LEU A 53 4.78 16.83 22.43
N ASP A 54 5.40 16.08 23.35
CA ASP A 54 6.32 16.64 24.34
C ASP A 54 7.58 17.21 23.69
N ASP A 55 8.14 16.52 22.69
CA ASP A 55 9.33 17.02 21.97
C ASP A 55 8.98 18.25 21.11
N LEU A 56 7.82 18.27 20.45
CA LEU A 56 7.33 19.41 19.68
C LEU A 56 7.12 20.65 20.59
N GLU A 57 6.46 20.46 21.74
CA GLU A 57 6.26 21.56 22.69
C GLU A 57 7.55 22.09 23.27
N ARG A 58 8.55 21.23 23.50
CA ARG A 58 9.88 21.67 23.92
C ARG A 58 10.53 22.53 22.85
N MET A 59 10.48 22.11 21.60
CA MET A 59 11.06 22.83 20.48
C MET A 59 10.43 24.24 20.32
N HIS A 60 9.09 24.31 20.41
CA HIS A 60 8.38 25.59 20.35
C HIS A 60 8.64 26.47 21.58
N ALA A 61 8.81 25.89 22.76
CA ALA A 61 9.19 26.62 23.97
C ALA A 61 10.61 27.22 23.84
N ASP A 62 11.55 26.45 23.32
CA ASP A 62 12.93 26.92 23.05
C ASP A 62 12.93 28.05 22.00
N GLU A 63 12.12 27.94 20.94
CA GLU A 63 11.92 28.98 19.92
C GLU A 63 11.29 30.26 20.52
N ALA A 64 10.29 30.12 21.37
CA ALA A 64 9.63 31.23 22.05
C ALA A 64 10.59 31.95 23.01
N GLU A 65 11.38 31.20 23.77
CA GLU A 65 12.43 31.76 24.65
C GLU A 65 13.44 32.58 23.84
N LEU A 66 13.92 32.07 22.70
CA LEU A 66 14.81 32.77 21.79
C LEU A 66 14.16 34.03 21.19
N ALA A 67 12.85 34.03 20.99
CA ALA A 67 12.07 35.18 20.52
C ALA A 67 11.70 36.16 21.65
N GLY A 68 11.99 35.83 22.92
CA GLY A 68 11.65 36.65 24.09
C GLY A 68 10.16 36.63 24.44
N SER A 69 9.45 35.56 24.11
CA SER A 69 8.01 35.34 24.40
C SER A 69 7.80 34.09 25.28
N ASP A 70 6.67 34.05 26.00
CA ASP A 70 6.26 32.88 26.76
C ASP A 70 5.58 31.86 25.85
N PHE A 71 5.80 30.56 26.11
CA PHE A 71 5.14 29.47 25.43
C PHE A 71 4.07 28.85 26.34
N ASP A 72 2.83 28.72 25.82
CA ASP A 72 1.72 28.10 26.54
C ASP A 72 1.64 26.60 26.23
N HIS A 73 2.06 25.76 27.20
CA HIS A 73 2.03 24.32 27.06
C HIS A 73 0.60 23.75 27.08
N ALA A 74 0.30 22.80 26.21
CA ALA A 74 -0.99 22.11 26.18
C ALA A 74 -1.12 21.09 27.33
N ILE A 75 -0.01 20.47 27.75
CA ILE A 75 0.03 19.49 28.84
C ILE A 75 0.84 20.06 29.99
N GLU A 76 0.22 20.09 31.17
CA GLU A 76 0.84 20.59 32.40
C GLU A 76 1.55 19.48 33.18
N PRO A 77 2.56 19.84 34.03
CA PRO A 77 3.12 18.88 34.98
C PRO A 77 2.04 18.32 35.93
N PRO A 78 2.11 17.09 36.34
CA PRO A 78 3.14 16.08 36.09
C PRO A 78 2.81 15.14 34.91
N TYR A 79 1.97 15.57 33.96
CA TYR A 79 1.45 14.73 32.87
C TYR A 79 2.26 14.81 31.58
N ARG A 80 3.23 15.71 31.47
CA ARG A 80 4.15 15.79 30.32
C ARG A 80 4.94 14.49 30.21
N TRP A 81 5.25 14.05 28.99
CA TRP A 81 6.03 12.84 28.78
C TRP A 81 7.31 12.83 29.61
N ARG A 82 8.01 13.97 29.70
CA ARG A 82 9.28 14.15 30.43
C ARG A 82 9.12 13.95 31.94
N ASP A 83 7.92 14.13 32.50
CA ASP A 83 7.70 14.09 33.95
C ASP A 83 7.50 12.65 34.46
N TRP A 84 6.96 11.72 33.65
CA TRP A 84 6.62 10.37 34.10
C TRP A 84 7.22 9.24 33.23
N ALA A 85 7.57 9.52 31.95
CA ALA A 85 7.97 8.52 30.98
C ALA A 85 9.48 8.56 30.67
N ALA A 86 10.13 9.71 30.81
CA ALA A 86 11.53 9.90 30.45
C ALA A 86 12.52 9.16 31.36
N ASP A 87 12.18 9.01 32.65
CA ASP A 87 13.00 8.23 33.59
C ASP A 87 12.89 6.74 33.26
N LYS A 88 14.02 6.10 32.98
CA LYS A 88 14.09 4.68 32.66
C LYS A 88 13.58 3.79 33.80
N ASP A 89 13.82 4.19 35.02
CA ASP A 89 13.46 3.49 36.26
C ASP A 89 12.20 4.09 36.92
N GLY A 90 11.42 4.88 36.17
CA GLY A 90 10.18 5.52 36.61
C GLY A 90 9.03 4.54 36.90
N ILE A 91 7.81 5.05 37.01
CA ILE A 91 6.60 4.26 37.35
C ILE A 91 6.50 3.02 36.46
N THR A 92 6.26 1.84 37.05
CA THR A 92 6.19 0.56 36.35
C THR A 92 5.13 -0.36 36.95
N GLY A 93 4.88 -1.52 36.34
CA GLY A 93 3.96 -2.51 36.87
C GLY A 93 2.50 -2.01 37.01
N PRO A 94 1.78 -2.47 38.05
CA PRO A 94 0.38 -2.06 38.31
C PRO A 94 0.21 -0.55 38.49
N ASP A 95 1.18 0.13 39.11
CA ASP A 95 1.13 1.57 39.35
C ASP A 95 1.13 2.37 38.06
N LEU A 96 1.91 1.94 37.04
CA LEU A 96 1.91 2.55 35.72
C LEU A 96 0.54 2.39 35.02
N LEU A 97 -0.05 1.20 35.10
CA LEU A 97 -1.38 0.96 34.52
C LEU A 97 -2.45 1.84 35.20
N THR A 98 -2.40 1.93 36.55
CA THR A 98 -3.30 2.77 37.32
C THR A 98 -3.11 4.24 36.98
N PHE A 99 -1.87 4.74 36.90
CA PHE A 99 -1.58 6.11 36.50
C PHE A 99 -2.13 6.44 35.11
N ILE A 100 -2.08 5.50 34.16
CA ILE A 100 -2.55 5.75 32.78
C ILE A 100 -4.08 5.68 32.70
N THR A 101 -4.72 4.72 33.37
CA THR A 101 -6.12 4.35 33.06
C THR A 101 -7.15 4.75 34.12
N ALA A 102 -6.74 5.02 35.34
CA ALA A 102 -7.67 5.34 36.41
C ALA A 102 -8.28 6.75 36.26
N GLU A 103 -9.52 6.93 36.75
CA GLU A 103 -10.12 8.27 36.82
C GLU A 103 -9.45 9.15 37.90
N LYS A 104 -9.01 8.51 39.02
CA LYS A 104 -8.21 9.15 40.09
C LYS A 104 -7.09 8.23 40.50
N THR A 105 -5.92 8.81 40.78
CA THR A 105 -4.72 8.08 41.19
C THR A 105 -3.77 8.96 42.00
N THR A 106 -2.80 8.35 42.65
CA THR A 106 -1.67 9.07 43.22
C THR A 106 -0.69 9.44 42.10
N LEU A 107 -0.41 10.72 41.92
CA LEU A 107 0.46 11.26 40.89
C LEU A 107 1.94 11.10 41.27
N PRO A 108 2.86 11.18 40.30
CA PRO A 108 4.29 11.38 40.59
C PRO A 108 4.46 12.61 41.51
N GLY A 109 5.02 12.39 42.71
CA GLY A 109 5.12 13.44 43.73
C GLY A 109 4.16 13.28 44.92
N GLY A 110 3.27 12.26 44.89
CA GLY A 110 2.48 11.83 46.06
C GLY A 110 1.15 12.57 46.27
N THR A 111 0.77 13.47 45.36
CA THR A 111 -0.54 14.15 45.40
C THR A 111 -1.63 13.32 44.70
N GLU A 112 -2.89 13.43 45.12
CA GLU A 112 -4.00 12.83 44.38
C GLU A 112 -4.45 13.70 43.21
N GLY A 113 -4.74 13.05 42.07
CA GLY A 113 -5.23 13.72 40.88
C GLY A 113 -5.85 12.76 39.86
N PRO A 114 -6.34 13.25 38.73
CA PRO A 114 -6.83 12.39 37.66
C PRO A 114 -5.67 11.54 37.09
N GLY A 115 -5.98 10.32 36.63
CA GLY A 115 -5.03 9.56 35.83
C GLY A 115 -4.75 10.21 34.49
N LEU A 116 -3.69 9.78 33.81
CA LEU A 116 -3.20 10.41 32.57
C LEU A 116 -4.32 10.57 31.50
N PHE A 117 -5.02 9.49 31.17
CA PHE A 117 -6.08 9.57 30.17
C PHE A 117 -7.29 10.41 30.61
N ALA A 118 -7.64 10.39 31.91
CA ALA A 118 -8.67 11.24 32.46
C ALA A 118 -8.30 12.71 32.37
N TYR A 119 -7.03 13.06 32.70
CA TYR A 119 -6.51 14.41 32.55
C TYR A 119 -6.54 14.86 31.08
N LEU A 120 -6.00 14.07 30.16
CA LEU A 120 -5.95 14.43 28.74
C LEU A 120 -7.36 14.63 28.14
N ARG A 121 -8.34 13.82 28.53
CA ARG A 121 -9.75 14.00 28.16
C ARG A 121 -10.38 15.27 28.71
N SER A 122 -9.87 15.77 29.83
CA SER A 122 -10.41 16.98 30.48
C SER A 122 -9.91 18.30 29.90
N LEU A 123 -8.85 18.24 29.08
CA LEU A 123 -8.25 19.43 28.48
C LEU A 123 -9.27 20.25 27.67
N ARG A 124 -9.17 21.57 27.75
CA ARG A 124 -10.00 22.51 27.01
C ARG A 124 -9.12 23.66 26.50
N GLY A 125 -9.30 23.98 25.25
CA GLY A 125 -8.65 25.12 24.63
C GLY A 125 -9.32 26.45 25.02
N THR A 126 -8.57 27.52 24.95
CA THR A 126 -9.02 28.88 25.21
C THR A 126 -9.60 29.57 23.97
N ASN A 127 -9.33 29.05 22.76
CA ASN A 127 -9.58 29.68 21.47
C ASN A 127 -10.72 29.05 20.63
N GLY A 128 -11.72 28.46 21.26
CA GLY A 128 -12.93 28.00 20.56
C GLY A 128 -12.75 26.84 19.57
N GLY A 129 -11.98 25.81 19.94
CA GLY A 129 -11.85 24.57 19.18
C GLY A 129 -10.65 24.52 18.20
N ARG A 130 -9.80 25.54 18.21
CA ARG A 130 -8.55 25.62 17.40
C ARG A 130 -7.30 25.59 18.27
N ASP A 131 -7.36 24.87 19.36
CA ASP A 131 -6.28 24.77 20.34
C ASP A 131 -5.79 23.29 20.39
N ARG A 132 -4.50 23.09 20.55
CA ARG A 132 -3.90 21.74 20.73
C ARG A 132 -4.55 20.95 21.86
N ARG A 133 -4.99 21.62 22.94
CA ARG A 133 -5.71 21.01 24.05
C ARG A 133 -7.03 20.33 23.61
N ASP A 134 -7.78 20.97 22.71
CA ASP A 134 -9.03 20.40 22.19
C ASP A 134 -8.75 19.18 21.30
N VAL A 135 -7.68 19.21 20.48
CA VAL A 135 -7.23 18.08 19.69
C VAL A 135 -6.87 16.89 20.58
N ILE A 136 -6.03 17.12 21.60
CA ILE A 136 -5.61 16.09 22.58
C ILE A 136 -6.84 15.50 23.28
N SER A 137 -7.72 16.35 23.79
CA SER A 137 -8.95 15.91 24.46
C SER A 137 -9.82 15.03 23.57
N THR A 138 -9.99 15.41 22.31
CA THR A 138 -10.78 14.68 21.33
C THR A 138 -10.15 13.33 20.98
N VAL A 139 -8.85 13.30 20.76
CA VAL A 139 -8.07 12.08 20.49
C VAL A 139 -8.25 11.09 21.64
N PHE A 140 -8.05 11.53 22.90
CA PHE A 140 -8.07 10.64 24.05
C PHE A 140 -9.47 10.19 24.51
N ARG A 141 -10.57 10.73 23.94
CA ARG A 141 -11.92 10.18 24.14
C ARG A 141 -12.07 8.77 23.61
N GLY A 142 -11.39 8.45 22.50
CA GLY A 142 -11.43 7.12 21.86
C GLY A 142 -10.25 6.21 22.20
N VAL A 143 -9.26 6.69 22.96
CA VAL A 143 -8.06 5.92 23.30
C VAL A 143 -8.26 5.12 24.58
N THR A 144 -7.92 3.83 24.50
CA THR A 144 -7.86 2.92 25.65
C THR A 144 -6.52 2.19 25.66
N ASN A 145 -5.97 1.95 26.85
CA ASN A 145 -4.83 1.07 26.98
C ASN A 145 -5.32 -0.39 27.05
N ARG A 146 -4.81 -1.23 26.14
CA ARG A 146 -5.14 -2.67 26.10
C ARG A 146 -4.03 -3.56 26.66
N MET A 147 -2.87 -3.00 27.01
CA MET A 147 -1.82 -3.77 27.67
C MET A 147 -2.19 -4.08 29.12
N GLU A 148 -2.06 -5.33 29.50
CA GLU A 148 -2.32 -5.83 30.85
C GLU A 148 -1.06 -5.85 31.74
N SER A 149 0.14 -5.81 31.14
CA SER A 149 1.41 -5.79 31.86
C SER A 149 2.03 -4.42 31.87
N GLY A 150 1.98 -3.73 33.02
CA GLY A 150 2.66 -2.44 33.19
C GLY A 150 4.19 -2.53 33.10
N TYR A 151 4.78 -3.70 33.31
CA TYR A 151 6.22 -3.94 33.09
C TYR A 151 6.57 -3.94 31.60
N LEU A 152 5.80 -4.69 30.79
CA LEU A 152 5.99 -4.69 29.33
C LEU A 152 5.68 -3.33 28.72
N LEU A 153 4.69 -2.62 29.28
CA LEU A 153 4.36 -1.26 28.85
C LEU A 153 5.53 -0.30 29.13
N ARG A 154 6.17 -0.38 30.32
CA ARG A 154 7.37 0.39 30.65
C ARG A 154 8.51 0.09 29.67
N ASP A 155 8.73 -1.19 29.32
CA ASP A 155 9.74 -1.56 28.32
C ASP A 155 9.49 -0.90 26.97
N VAL A 156 8.22 -0.85 26.51
CA VAL A 156 7.84 -0.16 25.28
C VAL A 156 8.10 1.35 25.38
N ILE A 157 7.67 1.97 26.49
CA ILE A 157 7.87 3.41 26.76
C ILE A 157 9.37 3.74 26.73
N ASN A 158 10.22 2.95 27.37
CA ASN A 158 11.67 3.15 27.39
C ASN A 158 12.30 3.06 25.99
N LEU A 159 11.80 2.16 25.13
CA LEU A 159 12.24 2.11 23.72
C LEU A 159 11.83 3.36 22.94
N ILE A 160 10.59 3.82 23.10
CA ILE A 160 10.09 5.02 22.41
C ILE A 160 10.75 6.29 22.93
N ASN A 161 11.07 6.35 24.23
CA ASN A 161 11.80 7.47 24.81
C ASN A 161 13.20 7.66 24.19
N GLY A 162 13.79 6.61 23.62
CA GLY A 162 15.04 6.70 22.85
C GLY A 162 14.92 7.32 21.45
N ILE A 163 13.72 7.71 21.03
CA ILE A 163 13.46 8.46 19.80
C ILE A 163 13.49 9.96 20.16
N HIS A 164 14.26 10.74 19.42
CA HIS A 164 14.32 12.19 19.56
C HIS A 164 13.78 12.83 18.28
N PHE A 165 12.97 13.85 18.40
CA PHE A 165 12.36 14.60 17.29
C PHE A 165 12.95 16.01 17.27
N ASP A 166 14.27 16.10 17.16
CA ASP A 166 15.02 17.34 17.34
C ASP A 166 15.19 18.13 16.03
N SER A 167 14.71 17.61 14.90
CA SER A 167 14.83 18.28 13.60
C SER A 167 13.63 18.03 12.69
N SER A 168 13.36 18.96 11.79
CA SER A 168 12.34 18.85 10.76
C SER A 168 12.55 17.61 9.87
N GLU A 169 13.80 17.23 9.58
CA GLU A 169 14.14 16.05 8.79
C GLU A 169 13.79 14.74 9.51
N GLU A 170 13.96 14.69 10.84
CA GLU A 170 13.56 13.54 11.66
C GLU A 170 12.04 13.41 11.76
N MET A 171 11.31 14.53 11.84
CA MET A 171 9.85 14.55 11.80
C MET A 171 9.31 14.03 10.46
N HIS A 172 9.85 14.47 9.32
CA HIS A 172 9.49 13.94 8.01
C HIS A 172 9.80 12.44 7.86
N THR A 173 10.92 12.00 8.43
CA THR A 173 11.32 10.59 8.43
C THR A 173 10.35 9.74 9.27
N LEU A 174 9.89 10.27 10.40
CA LEU A 174 8.88 9.60 11.23
C LEU A 174 7.53 9.53 10.53
N GLY A 175 7.08 10.60 9.86
CA GLY A 175 5.86 10.61 9.04
C GLY A 175 5.88 9.48 8.00
N ARG A 176 6.98 9.33 7.26
CA ARG A 176 7.16 8.23 6.29
C ARG A 176 7.14 6.84 6.92
N LEU A 177 7.74 6.69 8.10
CA LEU A 177 7.72 5.42 8.84
C LEU A 177 6.32 5.10 9.36
N TYR A 178 5.61 6.11 9.84
CA TYR A 178 4.24 5.98 10.29
C TYR A 178 3.32 5.54 9.14
N GLU A 179 3.49 6.10 7.96
CA GLU A 179 2.80 5.63 6.75
C GLU A 179 3.14 4.18 6.39
N THR A 180 4.39 3.76 6.60
CA THR A 180 4.78 2.37 6.40
C THR A 180 4.11 1.45 7.43
N LEU A 181 3.99 1.89 8.68
CA LEU A 181 3.22 1.19 9.72
C LEU A 181 1.73 1.10 9.37
N LEU A 182 1.13 2.19 8.90
CA LEU A 182 -0.26 2.21 8.42
C LEU A 182 -0.46 1.21 7.27
N ARG A 183 0.51 1.11 6.36
CA ARG A 183 0.50 0.14 5.26
C ARG A 183 0.62 -1.30 5.73
N GLU A 184 1.50 -1.59 6.70
CA GLU A 184 1.62 -2.93 7.30
C GLU A 184 0.38 -3.35 8.08
N MET A 185 -0.27 -2.40 8.78
CA MET A 185 -1.57 -2.64 9.45
C MET A 185 -2.66 -3.00 8.49
N ARG A 186 -2.78 -2.22 7.45
CA ARG A 186 -3.67 -2.47 6.34
C ARG A 186 -3.58 -3.94 5.90
N ASP A 187 -2.33 -4.43 5.75
CA ASP A 187 -2.05 -5.78 5.32
C ASP A 187 -2.48 -6.87 6.32
N ALA A 188 -2.64 -6.49 7.58
CA ALA A 188 -3.06 -7.38 8.67
C ALA A 188 -4.57 -7.34 8.97
N ALA A 189 -5.27 -6.29 8.55
CA ALA A 189 -6.63 -5.97 9.01
C ALA A 189 -7.77 -6.56 8.14
N GLY A 190 -7.48 -7.26 7.02
CA GLY A 190 -8.51 -7.87 6.16
C GLY A 190 -9.55 -6.84 5.67
N ASP A 191 -10.76 -6.88 6.20
CA ASP A 191 -11.90 -6.04 5.78
C ASP A 191 -11.77 -4.53 6.12
N SER A 192 -10.71 -4.13 6.82
CA SER A 192 -10.47 -2.71 7.20
C SER A 192 -9.81 -1.87 6.09
N GLY A 193 -9.75 -2.37 4.86
CA GLY A 193 -9.14 -1.69 3.71
C GLY A 193 -9.85 -0.46 3.19
N GLU A 194 -11.04 -0.16 3.68
CA GLU A 194 -11.84 1.01 3.32
C GLU A 194 -11.15 2.36 3.58
N PHE A 195 -10.05 2.37 4.35
CA PHE A 195 -9.40 3.58 4.85
C PHE A 195 -8.16 4.01 4.08
N TYR A 196 -7.79 3.34 3.00
CA TYR A 196 -6.54 3.64 2.32
C TYR A 196 -6.71 3.92 0.83
N THR A 197 -6.22 5.07 0.41
CA THR A 197 -6.05 5.42 -1.01
C THR A 197 -4.58 5.28 -1.41
N PRO A 198 -4.26 4.64 -2.55
CA PRO A 198 -2.87 4.55 -3.02
C PRO A 198 -2.22 5.92 -3.16
N ARG A 199 -1.01 6.08 -2.64
CA ARG A 199 -0.30 7.37 -2.64
C ARG A 199 -0.11 7.97 -4.03
N ALA A 200 0.08 7.15 -5.05
CA ALA A 200 0.16 7.60 -6.44
C ALA A 200 -1.14 8.32 -6.89
N VAL A 201 -2.30 7.78 -6.49
CA VAL A 201 -3.61 8.40 -6.79
C VAL A 201 -3.78 9.68 -6.00
N VAL A 202 -3.48 9.66 -4.69
CA VAL A 202 -3.56 10.83 -3.81
C VAL A 202 -2.74 11.98 -4.36
N ARG A 203 -1.46 11.73 -4.63
CA ARG A 203 -0.54 12.74 -5.16
C ARG A 203 -1.01 13.29 -6.50
N PHE A 204 -1.41 12.44 -7.43
CA PHE A 204 -1.95 12.89 -8.71
C PHE A 204 -3.17 13.80 -8.55
N MET A 205 -4.13 13.42 -7.70
CA MET A 205 -5.33 14.23 -7.47
C MET A 205 -4.99 15.59 -6.84
N VAL A 206 -4.08 15.62 -5.86
CA VAL A 206 -3.64 16.87 -5.21
C VAL A 206 -2.91 17.78 -6.21
N GLU A 207 -1.95 17.25 -7.00
CA GLU A 207 -1.23 18.03 -8.01
C GLU A 207 -2.18 18.61 -9.09
N ARG A 208 -3.25 17.87 -9.46
CA ARG A 208 -4.19 18.34 -10.52
C ARG A 208 -5.24 19.31 -9.98
N ILE A 209 -5.64 19.19 -8.74
CA ILE A 209 -6.55 20.13 -8.06
C ILE A 209 -5.79 21.39 -7.62
N ASP A 210 -4.51 21.26 -7.29
CA ASP A 210 -3.60 22.35 -6.94
C ASP A 210 -4.18 23.30 -5.88
N PRO A 211 -4.36 22.82 -4.61
CA PRO A 211 -4.83 23.66 -3.53
C PRO A 211 -3.85 24.80 -3.21
N ARG A 212 -4.35 25.99 -2.96
CA ARG A 212 -3.57 27.22 -2.76
C ARG A 212 -3.69 27.75 -1.34
N ILE A 213 -2.65 28.44 -0.85
CA ILE A 213 -2.71 29.15 0.43
C ILE A 213 -3.90 30.12 0.42
N GLY A 214 -4.69 30.09 1.48
CA GLY A 214 -5.93 30.89 1.63
C GLY A 214 -7.19 30.16 1.19
N GLU A 215 -7.08 28.98 0.60
CA GLU A 215 -8.22 28.12 0.30
C GLU A 215 -8.46 27.14 1.44
N THR A 216 -9.72 26.73 1.57
CA THR A 216 -10.12 25.66 2.50
C THR A 216 -10.23 24.34 1.76
N VAL A 217 -9.61 23.29 2.30
CA VAL A 217 -9.60 21.91 1.77
C VAL A 217 -10.36 20.99 2.70
N LEU A 218 -11.27 20.19 2.16
CA LEU A 218 -12.05 19.20 2.92
C LEU A 218 -11.88 17.82 2.33
N ASP A 219 -11.64 16.84 3.20
CA ASP A 219 -11.86 15.43 2.92
C ASP A 219 -12.99 14.89 3.81
N PRO A 220 -14.22 14.69 3.28
CA PRO A 220 -15.36 14.23 4.08
C PRO A 220 -15.32 12.73 4.43
N ALA A 221 -14.30 11.99 3.99
CA ALA A 221 -14.07 10.57 4.29
C ALA A 221 -12.55 10.32 4.43
N CYS A 222 -11.92 11.05 5.36
CA CYS A 222 -10.47 11.23 5.32
C CYS A 222 -9.65 9.99 5.73
N GLY A 223 -10.25 8.99 6.34
CA GLY A 223 -9.56 7.77 6.74
C GLY A 223 -8.33 8.07 7.59
N THR A 224 -7.15 7.70 7.10
CA THR A 224 -5.86 8.00 7.76
C THR A 224 -5.25 9.35 7.35
N GLY A 225 -5.98 10.18 6.63
CA GLY A 225 -5.59 11.54 6.27
C GLY A 225 -4.68 11.68 5.06
N GLY A 226 -4.70 10.70 4.15
CA GLY A 226 -3.82 10.68 2.99
C GLY A 226 -3.91 11.91 2.10
N PHE A 227 -5.12 12.37 1.76
CA PHE A 227 -5.32 13.58 0.96
C PHE A 227 -4.94 14.84 1.73
N LEU A 228 -5.25 14.90 3.02
CA LEU A 228 -4.96 16.08 3.84
C LEU A 228 -3.46 16.27 4.05
N THR A 229 -2.70 15.20 4.30
CA THR A 229 -1.23 15.28 4.44
C THR A 229 -0.55 15.68 3.13
N GLU A 230 -0.99 15.14 2.00
CA GLU A 230 -0.45 15.49 0.69
C GLU A 230 -0.81 16.94 0.30
N ALA A 231 -2.06 17.38 0.59
CA ALA A 231 -2.48 18.75 0.38
C ALA A 231 -1.69 19.72 1.26
N PHE A 232 -1.44 19.37 2.53
CA PHE A 232 -0.59 20.15 3.42
C PHE A 232 0.82 20.32 2.85
N ALA A 233 1.49 19.22 2.47
CA ALA A 233 2.83 19.25 1.90
C ALA A 233 2.89 20.04 0.57
N HIS A 234 1.83 19.96 -0.26
CA HIS A 234 1.72 20.73 -1.49
C HIS A 234 1.59 22.24 -1.23
N MET A 235 0.77 22.62 -0.25
CA MET A 235 0.55 24.03 0.12
C MET A 235 1.75 24.59 0.91
N GLU A 236 2.43 23.80 1.71
CA GLU A 236 3.62 24.20 2.48
C GLU A 236 4.73 24.72 1.56
N GLN A 237 4.92 24.13 0.37
CA GLN A 237 5.86 24.61 -0.65
C GLN A 237 5.56 26.02 -1.15
N GLN A 238 4.33 26.53 -0.94
CA GLN A 238 3.88 27.86 -1.31
C GLN A 238 4.01 28.86 -0.15
N ALA A 239 4.27 28.38 1.09
CA ALA A 239 4.31 29.16 2.31
C ALA A 239 5.70 29.77 2.55
N ASP A 240 6.07 30.75 1.72
CA ASP A 240 7.36 31.43 1.72
C ASP A 240 7.46 32.56 2.75
N THR A 241 6.36 32.97 3.40
CA THR A 241 6.33 33.98 4.47
C THR A 241 5.73 33.44 5.76
N VAL A 242 5.98 34.15 6.88
CA VAL A 242 5.44 33.81 8.20
C VAL A 242 3.90 33.86 8.18
N GLU A 243 3.33 34.86 7.53
CA GLU A 243 1.88 35.02 7.41
C GLU A 243 1.23 33.85 6.67
N LYS A 244 1.83 33.40 5.57
CA LYS A 244 1.35 32.25 4.82
C LYS A 244 1.46 30.95 5.62
N ARG A 245 2.53 30.75 6.39
CA ARG A 245 2.67 29.62 7.30
C ARG A 245 1.59 29.64 8.38
N ALA A 246 1.37 30.79 9.01
CA ALA A 246 0.31 30.94 10.00
C ALA A 246 -1.09 30.68 9.40
N GLN A 247 -1.33 31.12 8.16
CA GLN A 247 -2.58 30.87 7.45
C GLN A 247 -2.77 29.38 7.14
N LEU A 248 -1.71 28.66 6.75
CA LEU A 248 -1.74 27.22 6.50
C LEU A 248 -2.10 26.44 7.76
N GLN A 249 -1.65 26.88 8.93
CA GLN A 249 -1.90 26.25 10.23
C GLN A 249 -3.32 26.45 10.76
N SER A 250 -4.10 27.41 10.23
CA SER A 250 -5.41 27.78 10.80
C SER A 250 -6.58 27.58 9.84
N GLY A 251 -7.41 26.55 10.08
CA GLY A 251 -8.69 26.36 9.39
C GLY A 251 -8.60 26.07 7.89
N THR A 252 -7.43 25.68 7.41
CA THR A 252 -7.17 25.42 5.98
C THR A 252 -7.56 23.98 5.60
N LEU A 253 -7.22 23.01 6.46
CA LEU A 253 -7.42 21.59 6.20
C LEU A 253 -8.44 21.01 7.19
N MET A 254 -9.51 20.43 6.64
CA MET A 254 -10.60 19.84 7.40
C MET A 254 -10.86 18.40 6.96
N GLY A 255 -11.17 17.52 7.90
CA GLY A 255 -11.52 16.15 7.60
C GLY A 255 -12.71 15.66 8.40
N VAL A 256 -13.32 14.55 7.95
CA VAL A 256 -14.34 13.84 8.71
C VAL A 256 -13.99 12.36 8.73
N GLU A 257 -13.96 11.75 9.93
CA GLU A 257 -13.68 10.31 10.11
C GLU A 257 -14.43 9.75 11.33
N PRO A 258 -15.48 8.95 11.11
CA PRO A 258 -16.32 8.46 12.21
C PRO A 258 -15.69 7.29 13.00
N LYS A 259 -14.75 6.55 12.42
CA LYS A 259 -14.18 5.37 13.08
C LYS A 259 -13.00 5.75 13.97
N SER A 260 -13.02 5.31 15.22
CA SER A 260 -12.07 5.75 16.28
C SER A 260 -10.61 5.53 15.93
N LEU A 261 -10.25 4.39 15.33
CA LEU A 261 -8.87 4.09 15.00
C LEU A 261 -8.34 4.96 13.84
N PRO A 262 -8.99 5.03 12.66
CA PRO A 262 -8.59 5.97 11.62
C PRO A 262 -8.59 7.43 12.10
N PHE A 263 -9.56 7.83 12.94
CA PHE A 263 -9.58 9.16 13.53
C PHE A 263 -8.32 9.47 14.36
N LEU A 264 -7.89 8.55 15.22
CA LEU A 264 -6.62 8.69 15.95
C LEU A 264 -5.43 8.77 14.98
N LEU A 265 -5.46 7.94 13.94
CA LEU A 265 -4.38 7.84 12.96
C LEU A 265 -4.24 9.11 12.10
N VAL A 266 -5.35 9.73 11.66
CA VAL A 266 -5.30 10.98 10.89
C VAL A 266 -4.80 12.15 11.73
N GLN A 267 -5.22 12.26 12.99
CA GLN A 267 -4.72 13.30 13.89
C GLN A 267 -3.20 13.21 14.02
N MET A 268 -2.70 12.02 14.30
CA MET A 268 -1.28 11.78 14.42
C MET A 268 -0.53 12.03 13.12
N ASN A 269 -1.10 11.58 11.99
CA ASN A 269 -0.49 11.76 10.68
C ASN A 269 -0.30 13.22 10.32
N LEU A 270 -1.32 14.05 10.55
CA LEU A 270 -1.26 15.49 10.28
C LEU A 270 -0.28 16.21 11.21
N LEU A 271 -0.28 15.88 12.49
CA LEU A 271 0.69 16.42 13.46
C LEU A 271 2.14 16.08 13.06
N LEU A 272 2.41 14.83 12.66
CA LEU A 272 3.72 14.39 12.19
C LEU A 272 4.17 15.08 10.89
N HIS A 273 3.22 15.60 10.10
CA HIS A 273 3.51 16.39 8.90
C HIS A 273 3.55 17.89 9.17
N GLY A 274 3.47 18.31 10.43
CA GLY A 274 3.66 19.70 10.84
C GLY A 274 2.37 20.54 10.96
N LEU A 275 1.17 19.93 10.83
CA LEU A 275 -0.07 20.64 11.11
C LEU A 275 -0.37 20.58 12.61
N GLU A 276 -0.27 21.71 13.30
CA GLU A 276 -0.29 21.77 14.77
C GLU A 276 -1.68 21.55 15.41
N ALA A 277 -2.74 21.91 14.71
CA ALA A 277 -4.11 21.78 15.18
C ALA A 277 -5.03 21.22 14.08
N PRO A 278 -4.96 19.89 13.78
CA PRO A 278 -5.81 19.27 12.77
C PRO A 278 -7.30 19.41 13.10
N GLU A 279 -8.10 19.91 12.17
CA GLU A 279 -9.56 20.03 12.30
C GLU A 279 -10.25 18.78 11.72
N ILE A 280 -10.31 17.70 12.51
CA ILE A 280 -10.96 16.45 12.13
C ILE A 280 -12.22 16.23 12.97
N ASP A 281 -13.34 16.08 12.30
CA ASP A 281 -14.63 15.80 12.91
C ASP A 281 -14.79 14.26 13.09
N PRO A 282 -15.06 13.76 14.32
CA PRO A 282 -15.26 12.33 14.59
C PRO A 282 -16.66 11.81 14.20
N GLY A 283 -17.49 12.63 13.56
CA GLY A 283 -18.85 12.25 13.19
C GLY A 283 -18.97 11.65 11.78
N ASN A 284 -20.18 11.21 11.43
CA ASN A 284 -20.48 10.83 10.05
C ASN A 284 -20.71 12.10 9.21
N ALA A 285 -20.02 12.21 8.05
CA ALA A 285 -20.14 13.36 7.15
C ALA A 285 -21.57 13.56 6.62
N LEU A 286 -22.36 12.50 6.53
CA LEU A 286 -23.73 12.49 6.02
C LEU A 286 -24.80 12.78 7.10
N ARG A 287 -24.40 13.08 8.35
CA ARG A 287 -25.33 13.24 9.48
C ARG A 287 -26.19 14.51 9.45
N PHE A 288 -25.79 15.50 8.65
CA PHE A 288 -26.54 16.76 8.52
C PHE A 288 -27.40 16.79 7.26
N ARG A 289 -28.56 17.43 7.34
CA ARG A 289 -29.39 17.65 6.16
C ARG A 289 -28.67 18.53 5.15
N LEU A 290 -28.69 18.12 3.89
CA LEU A 290 -28.05 18.89 2.82
C LEU A 290 -28.62 20.34 2.72
N SER A 291 -29.89 20.53 3.05
CA SER A 291 -30.53 21.85 3.06
C SER A 291 -29.96 22.80 4.12
N GLU A 292 -29.43 22.26 5.23
CA GLU A 292 -28.86 23.02 6.35
C GLU A 292 -27.42 23.50 6.06
N ILE A 293 -26.74 22.92 5.09
CA ILE A 293 -25.39 23.32 4.67
C ILE A 293 -25.48 24.69 3.97
N GLY A 294 -25.06 25.75 4.65
CA GLY A 294 -25.05 27.13 4.15
C GLY A 294 -23.71 27.54 3.52
N GLU A 295 -23.54 28.81 3.24
CA GLU A 295 -22.32 29.37 2.62
C GLU A 295 -21.09 29.27 3.52
N ARG A 296 -21.27 29.29 4.85
CA ARG A 296 -20.16 29.21 5.84
C ARG A 296 -19.53 27.83 5.90
N GLU A 297 -20.30 26.79 5.60
CA GLU A 297 -19.84 25.40 5.60
C GLU A 297 -19.23 24.98 4.25
N ARG A 298 -19.22 25.89 3.25
CA ARG A 298 -18.66 25.59 1.94
C ARG A 298 -17.15 25.83 1.88
N VAL A 299 -16.48 24.99 1.12
CA VAL A 299 -15.03 24.96 0.97
C VAL A 299 -14.60 25.18 -0.48
N ASN A 300 -13.35 25.58 -0.69
CA ASN A 300 -12.79 25.79 -2.02
C ASN A 300 -12.44 24.45 -2.70
N VAL A 301 -11.90 23.50 -1.95
CA VAL A 301 -11.34 22.25 -2.47
C VAL A 301 -11.92 21.06 -1.73
N ILE A 302 -12.33 20.03 -2.48
CA ILE A 302 -12.66 18.72 -1.92
C ILE A 302 -11.83 17.67 -2.65
N LEU A 303 -11.09 16.86 -1.85
CA LEU A 303 -10.28 15.74 -2.29
C LEU A 303 -10.69 14.55 -1.45
N THR A 304 -11.23 13.49 -2.06
CA THR A 304 -11.78 12.39 -1.27
C THR A 304 -11.86 11.07 -2.04
N ASN A 305 -11.80 9.99 -1.28
CA ASN A 305 -12.12 8.63 -1.71
C ASN A 305 -13.19 8.07 -0.78
N PRO A 306 -14.48 8.33 -1.02
CA PRO A 306 -15.57 7.82 -0.20
C PRO A 306 -15.63 6.30 -0.17
N PRO A 307 -16.28 5.67 0.81
CA PRO A 307 -16.51 4.23 0.81
C PRO A 307 -17.19 3.75 -0.48
N PHE A 308 -16.67 2.66 -1.10
CA PHE A 308 -17.16 2.14 -2.37
C PHE A 308 -18.47 1.37 -2.26
N GLY A 309 -18.82 0.92 -1.07
CA GLY A 309 -20.00 0.12 -0.82
C GLY A 309 -20.50 0.34 0.60
N GLY A 310 -21.62 -0.29 0.91
CA GLY A 310 -22.32 -0.14 2.17
C GLY A 310 -23.68 0.52 1.96
N GLU A 311 -24.58 0.25 2.88
CA GLU A 311 -25.86 0.93 2.99
C GLU A 311 -25.80 1.81 4.22
N GLU A 312 -26.14 3.08 4.04
CA GLU A 312 -26.27 4.00 5.16
C GLU A 312 -27.55 3.73 5.96
N GLU A 313 -27.53 4.07 7.23
CA GLU A 313 -28.70 3.94 8.09
C GLU A 313 -29.90 4.74 7.56
N ALA A 314 -31.10 4.20 7.69
CA ALA A 314 -32.33 4.83 7.22
C ALA A 314 -32.52 6.27 7.74
N GLY A 315 -32.03 6.56 8.94
CA GLY A 315 -32.01 7.90 9.52
C GLY A 315 -31.19 8.91 8.71
N ILE A 316 -30.04 8.48 8.18
CA ILE A 316 -29.14 9.31 7.35
C ILE A 316 -29.80 9.61 5.99
N LEU A 317 -30.51 8.65 5.40
CA LEU A 317 -31.17 8.85 4.11
C LEU A 317 -32.19 10.00 4.16
N SER A 318 -32.78 10.28 5.32
CA SER A 318 -33.71 11.40 5.51
C SER A 318 -33.05 12.78 5.38
N ASN A 319 -31.71 12.87 5.40
CA ASN A 319 -30.96 14.10 5.20
C ASN A 319 -30.87 14.55 3.75
N PHE A 320 -31.32 13.69 2.84
CA PHE A 320 -31.29 13.94 1.40
C PHE A 320 -32.69 14.23 0.85
N PRO A 321 -32.81 15.00 -0.25
CA PRO A 321 -34.11 15.24 -0.90
C PRO A 321 -34.80 13.92 -1.28
N ASP A 322 -36.12 13.85 -1.15
CA ASP A 322 -36.90 12.61 -1.34
C ASP A 322 -36.65 11.94 -2.70
N ASP A 323 -36.52 12.76 -3.73
CA ASP A 323 -36.28 12.30 -5.12
C ASP A 323 -34.80 12.00 -5.42
N ARG A 324 -33.90 12.19 -4.45
CA ARG A 324 -32.45 11.93 -4.52
C ARG A 324 -31.98 10.92 -3.48
N ARG A 325 -32.87 10.31 -2.71
CA ARG A 325 -32.52 9.28 -1.71
C ARG A 325 -32.11 7.99 -2.40
N THR A 326 -30.98 7.45 -1.96
CA THR A 326 -30.41 6.19 -2.43
C THR A 326 -29.66 5.52 -1.30
N ALA A 327 -29.55 4.19 -1.31
CA ALA A 327 -28.69 3.45 -0.40
C ALA A 327 -27.22 3.45 -0.83
N GLU A 328 -26.91 3.82 -2.07
CA GLU A 328 -25.53 3.84 -2.58
C GLU A 328 -24.72 4.97 -1.96
N THR A 329 -23.81 4.64 -1.06
CA THR A 329 -22.97 5.58 -0.33
C THR A 329 -22.20 6.55 -1.23
N ALA A 330 -21.62 6.06 -2.35
CA ALA A 330 -20.89 6.90 -3.31
C ALA A 330 -21.75 8.04 -3.89
N LEU A 331 -23.03 7.80 -4.18
CA LEU A 331 -23.97 8.80 -4.68
C LEU A 331 -24.42 9.78 -3.58
N LEU A 332 -24.49 9.35 -2.34
CA LEU A 332 -24.74 10.23 -1.18
C LEU A 332 -23.57 11.20 -0.99
N PHE A 333 -22.34 10.69 -1.02
CA PHE A 333 -21.14 11.52 -0.94
C PHE A 333 -21.04 12.49 -2.13
N LEU A 334 -21.38 12.07 -3.35
CA LEU A 334 -21.38 12.96 -4.50
C LEU A 334 -22.32 14.18 -4.30
N GLN A 335 -23.52 13.94 -3.74
CA GLN A 335 -24.45 15.03 -3.38
C GLN A 335 -23.86 15.94 -2.28
N LEU A 336 -23.24 15.36 -1.26
CA LEU A 336 -22.56 16.13 -0.21
C LEU A 336 -21.43 17.01 -0.78
N ILE A 337 -20.58 16.46 -1.64
CA ILE A 337 -19.48 17.18 -2.29
C ILE A 337 -20.04 18.37 -3.09
N MET A 338 -21.03 18.15 -3.95
CA MET A 338 -21.70 19.20 -4.72
C MET A 338 -22.27 20.30 -3.81
N ARG A 339 -22.80 19.96 -2.64
CA ARG A 339 -23.38 20.92 -1.71
C ARG A 339 -22.33 21.69 -0.92
N ARG A 340 -21.20 21.07 -0.60
CA ARG A 340 -20.11 21.63 0.21
C ARG A 340 -19.17 22.54 -0.59
N LEU A 341 -19.17 22.51 -1.91
CA LEU A 341 -18.33 23.38 -2.73
C LEU A 341 -18.83 24.83 -2.75
N LYS A 342 -17.89 25.79 -2.65
CA LYS A 342 -18.15 27.20 -2.90
C LYS A 342 -18.63 27.40 -4.34
N ARG A 343 -19.48 28.40 -4.54
CA ARG A 343 -20.13 28.69 -5.81
C ARG A 343 -19.28 29.63 -6.68
N LYS A 344 -19.75 29.89 -7.91
CA LYS A 344 -19.23 30.93 -8.81
C LYS A 344 -17.76 30.73 -9.19
N GLY A 345 -17.37 29.51 -9.50
CA GLY A 345 -16.00 29.13 -9.93
C GLY A 345 -14.97 29.09 -8.79
N GLN A 346 -15.38 29.23 -7.52
CA GLN A 346 -14.48 29.20 -6.38
C GLN A 346 -14.31 27.80 -5.76
N GLY A 347 -15.10 26.84 -6.21
CA GLY A 347 -15.09 25.47 -5.70
C GLY A 347 -14.64 24.49 -6.76
N ARG A 348 -13.79 23.49 -6.38
CA ARG A 348 -13.38 22.38 -7.24
C ARG A 348 -13.17 21.11 -6.44
N ALA A 349 -13.39 19.97 -7.07
CA ALA A 349 -13.26 18.68 -6.41
C ALA A 349 -12.62 17.62 -7.31
N ALA A 350 -11.91 16.70 -6.66
CA ALA A 350 -11.59 15.41 -7.23
C ALA A 350 -12.09 14.31 -6.28
N ALA A 351 -12.90 13.41 -6.82
CA ALA A 351 -13.50 12.33 -6.06
C ALA A 351 -13.28 10.98 -6.74
N VAL A 352 -12.83 9.99 -5.97
CA VAL A 352 -12.77 8.60 -6.44
C VAL A 352 -14.16 7.99 -6.29
N VAL A 353 -14.65 7.35 -7.36
CA VAL A 353 -15.93 6.65 -7.36
C VAL A 353 -15.78 5.26 -7.96
N PRO A 354 -16.53 4.25 -7.46
CA PRO A 354 -16.54 2.93 -8.07
C PRO A 354 -17.14 3.00 -9.48
N HIS A 355 -16.75 2.07 -10.33
CA HIS A 355 -17.19 2.04 -11.73
C HIS A 355 -18.72 2.06 -11.85
N GLY A 356 -19.43 1.37 -10.96
CA GLY A 356 -20.90 1.32 -10.92
C GLY A 356 -21.57 2.69 -10.82
N THR A 357 -20.93 3.69 -10.25
CA THR A 357 -21.48 5.05 -10.12
C THR A 357 -21.67 5.76 -11.48
N LEU A 358 -20.88 5.38 -12.50
CA LEU A 358 -20.94 6.04 -13.81
C LEU A 358 -22.21 5.76 -14.60
N PHE A 359 -22.90 4.66 -14.34
CA PHE A 359 -24.15 4.30 -15.01
C PHE A 359 -25.32 4.20 -14.03
N GLY A 360 -26.50 3.83 -14.51
CA GLY A 360 -27.72 3.70 -13.72
C GLY A 360 -28.80 4.71 -14.12
N THR A 361 -30.03 4.34 -13.82
CA THR A 361 -31.26 5.06 -14.12
C THR A 361 -31.90 5.63 -12.84
N GLY A 362 -33.04 6.28 -12.93
CA GLY A 362 -33.80 6.71 -11.77
C GLY A 362 -33.06 7.74 -10.89
N VAL A 363 -32.89 7.42 -9.60
CA VAL A 363 -32.22 8.32 -8.63
C VAL A 363 -30.79 8.61 -9.02
N ALA A 364 -30.03 7.60 -9.42
CA ALA A 364 -28.64 7.76 -9.85
C ALA A 364 -28.52 8.68 -11.07
N ALA A 365 -29.42 8.55 -12.04
CA ALA A 365 -29.46 9.44 -13.20
C ALA A 365 -29.74 10.90 -12.79
N ARG A 366 -30.70 11.13 -11.90
CA ARG A 366 -31.03 12.50 -11.44
C ARG A 366 -29.87 13.18 -10.70
N ILE A 367 -29.12 12.43 -9.88
CA ILE A 367 -27.94 12.95 -9.17
C ILE A 367 -26.83 13.32 -10.17
N LYS A 368 -26.60 12.49 -11.19
CA LYS A 368 -25.62 12.76 -12.24
C LYS A 368 -26.04 13.90 -13.16
N ALA A 369 -27.34 14.03 -13.44
CA ALA A 369 -27.86 15.20 -14.15
C ALA A 369 -27.62 16.49 -13.36
N ASP A 370 -27.85 16.49 -12.04
CA ASP A 370 -27.50 17.64 -11.18
C ASP A 370 -26.02 18.00 -11.28
N LEU A 371 -25.11 17.00 -11.36
CA LEU A 371 -23.69 17.24 -11.56
C LEU A 371 -23.41 17.90 -12.92
N LEU A 372 -23.97 17.38 -14.00
CA LEU A 372 -23.74 17.88 -15.35
C LEU A 372 -24.37 19.25 -15.61
N GLU A 373 -25.53 19.54 -15.02
CA GLU A 373 -26.28 20.79 -15.23
C GLU A 373 -25.82 21.93 -14.35
N LYS A 374 -25.28 21.66 -13.15
CA LYS A 374 -24.95 22.68 -12.14
C LYS A 374 -23.46 22.84 -11.91
N PHE A 375 -22.65 21.91 -12.37
CA PHE A 375 -21.19 21.87 -12.21
C PHE A 375 -20.53 21.50 -13.53
N ASN A 376 -19.29 21.90 -13.68
CA ASN A 376 -18.47 21.56 -14.82
C ASN A 376 -17.65 20.28 -14.51
N LEU A 377 -18.19 19.12 -14.85
CA LEU A 377 -17.45 17.85 -14.85
C LEU A 377 -16.53 17.83 -16.09
N HIS A 378 -15.30 18.30 -15.92
CA HIS A 378 -14.39 18.50 -17.05
C HIS A 378 -13.48 17.30 -17.36
N THR A 379 -13.27 16.38 -16.40
CA THR A 379 -12.37 15.24 -16.63
C THR A 379 -12.81 14.00 -15.84
N ILE A 380 -12.79 12.85 -16.50
CA ILE A 380 -12.94 11.52 -15.89
C ILE A 380 -11.68 10.71 -16.19
N VAL A 381 -10.97 10.27 -15.15
CA VAL A 381 -9.84 9.35 -15.27
C VAL A 381 -10.31 7.95 -14.89
N ARG A 382 -10.27 7.02 -15.84
CA ARG A 382 -10.61 5.61 -15.63
C ARG A 382 -9.37 4.86 -15.16
N LEU A 383 -9.43 4.30 -13.96
CA LEU A 383 -8.36 3.51 -13.38
C LEU A 383 -8.58 2.02 -13.68
N PRO A 384 -7.52 1.25 -13.97
CA PRO A 384 -7.65 -0.18 -14.21
C PRO A 384 -7.94 -0.94 -12.92
N GLU A 385 -8.37 -2.20 -13.08
CA GLU A 385 -8.61 -3.11 -11.95
C GLU A 385 -7.36 -3.27 -11.06
N GLY A 386 -7.59 -3.50 -9.77
CA GLY A 386 -6.57 -3.83 -8.78
C GLY A 386 -5.73 -2.63 -8.29
N VAL A 387 -6.03 -1.39 -8.71
CA VAL A 387 -5.36 -0.19 -8.17
C VAL A 387 -5.55 -0.10 -6.66
N PHE A 388 -6.72 -0.49 -6.16
CA PHE A 388 -7.05 -0.51 -4.73
C PHE A 388 -6.82 -1.87 -4.07
N ALA A 389 -6.12 -2.81 -4.71
CA ALA A 389 -5.78 -4.10 -4.12
C ALA A 389 -4.93 -3.94 -2.83
N PRO A 390 -5.12 -4.77 -1.80
CA PRO A 390 -5.94 -5.99 -1.74
C PRO A 390 -7.41 -5.78 -1.34
N TYR A 391 -7.91 -4.55 -1.19
CA TYR A 391 -9.24 -4.25 -0.62
C TYR A 391 -10.38 -4.54 -1.59
N THR A 392 -10.18 -4.09 -2.82
CA THR A 392 -11.15 -4.33 -3.88
C THR A 392 -10.43 -4.45 -5.22
N ASP A 393 -10.93 -5.35 -6.05
CA ASP A 393 -10.59 -5.45 -7.46
C ASP A 393 -11.52 -4.58 -8.33
N ILE A 394 -12.53 -3.93 -7.72
CA ILE A 394 -13.48 -3.07 -8.44
C ILE A 394 -12.71 -1.95 -9.13
N ALA A 395 -12.92 -1.81 -10.43
CA ALA A 395 -12.40 -0.67 -11.18
C ALA A 395 -13.02 0.63 -10.64
N ALA A 396 -12.21 1.66 -10.54
CA ALA A 396 -12.62 2.96 -10.02
C ALA A 396 -12.33 4.07 -11.04
N ASN A 397 -12.99 5.20 -10.86
CA ASN A 397 -12.77 6.38 -11.67
C ASN A 397 -12.52 7.58 -10.77
N ILE A 398 -11.79 8.57 -11.27
CA ILE A 398 -11.62 9.86 -10.61
C ILE A 398 -12.43 10.89 -11.39
N LEU A 399 -13.37 11.53 -10.73
CA LEU A 399 -14.16 12.63 -11.27
C LEU A 399 -13.51 13.95 -10.86
N PHE A 400 -13.18 14.80 -11.83
CA PHE A 400 -12.70 16.17 -11.60
C PHE A 400 -13.76 17.16 -12.07
N PHE A 401 -14.26 17.97 -11.17
CA PHE A 401 -15.29 18.96 -11.47
C PHE A 401 -15.16 20.22 -10.64
N ASP A 402 -15.73 21.29 -11.13
CA ASP A 402 -15.70 22.60 -10.50
C ASP A 402 -17.07 23.33 -10.57
N THR A 403 -17.13 24.53 -10.00
CA THR A 403 -18.35 25.33 -9.93
C THR A 403 -18.40 26.49 -10.95
N THR A 404 -17.67 26.37 -12.06
CA THR A 404 -17.64 27.41 -13.13
C THR A 404 -18.93 27.47 -13.94
N GLY A 405 -19.72 26.39 -14.00
CA GLY A 405 -20.98 26.35 -14.70
C GLY A 405 -21.38 24.90 -15.07
N PRO A 406 -22.37 24.77 -15.97
CA PRO A 406 -22.75 23.46 -16.51
C PRO A 406 -21.61 22.79 -17.28
N THR A 407 -21.61 21.48 -17.30
CA THR A 407 -20.67 20.67 -18.06
C THR A 407 -20.84 20.87 -19.56
N GLY A 408 -19.77 21.26 -20.22
CA GLY A 408 -19.71 21.26 -21.68
C GLY A 408 -19.17 19.92 -22.18
N GLN A 409 -17.89 19.88 -22.46
CA GLN A 409 -17.19 18.63 -22.85
C GLN A 409 -16.49 17.99 -21.67
N ILE A 410 -16.59 16.67 -21.58
CA ILE A 410 -15.89 15.83 -20.61
C ILE A 410 -14.69 15.20 -21.31
N ALA A 411 -13.50 15.44 -20.80
CA ALA A 411 -12.30 14.77 -21.25
C ALA A 411 -12.12 13.45 -20.45
N TYR A 412 -12.04 12.35 -21.15
CA TYR A 412 -11.75 11.04 -20.57
C TYR A 412 -10.29 10.68 -20.77
N TRP A 413 -9.73 9.99 -19.79
CA TRP A 413 -8.46 9.29 -19.89
C TRP A 413 -8.61 7.87 -19.38
N GLU A 414 -8.15 6.89 -20.14
CA GLU A 414 -8.10 5.50 -19.73
C GLU A 414 -6.66 5.11 -19.36
N GLN A 415 -6.41 4.96 -18.04
CA GLN A 415 -5.12 4.53 -17.56
C GLN A 415 -4.91 3.05 -17.87
N PRO A 416 -3.84 2.68 -18.60
CA PRO A 416 -3.59 1.29 -18.94
C PRO A 416 -3.21 0.44 -17.72
N ALA A 417 -3.49 -0.85 -17.80
CA ALA A 417 -2.88 -1.82 -16.89
C ALA A 417 -1.35 -1.86 -17.08
N PRO A 418 -0.57 -2.29 -16.07
CA PRO A 418 0.87 -2.37 -16.20
C PRO A 418 1.28 -3.31 -17.32
N GLU A 419 2.39 -3.00 -18.01
CA GLU A 419 2.88 -3.77 -19.15
C GLU A 419 3.05 -5.26 -18.76
N GLY A 420 2.57 -6.16 -19.63
CA GLY A 420 2.62 -7.62 -19.42
C GLY A 420 1.68 -8.14 -18.31
N ARG A 421 0.77 -7.33 -17.77
CA ARG A 421 -0.19 -7.71 -16.72
C ARG A 421 -1.60 -7.24 -17.05
N ARG A 422 -2.61 -7.97 -16.54
CA ARG A 422 -4.02 -7.60 -16.74
C ARG A 422 -4.51 -6.55 -15.74
N LYS A 423 -3.94 -6.51 -14.51
CA LYS A 423 -4.33 -5.60 -13.43
C LYS A 423 -3.16 -5.29 -12.49
N TYR A 424 -3.30 -4.24 -11.71
CA TYR A 424 -2.45 -4.00 -10.54
C TYR A 424 -2.73 -5.01 -9.43
N SER A 425 -1.85 -5.11 -8.45
CA SER A 425 -2.00 -6.06 -7.35
C SER A 425 -1.25 -5.56 -6.11
N LYS A 426 -1.52 -6.18 -4.95
CA LYS A 426 -0.77 -5.91 -3.71
C LYS A 426 0.76 -6.00 -3.89
N THR A 427 1.23 -6.95 -4.71
CA THR A 427 2.67 -7.17 -4.95
C THR A 427 3.25 -6.33 -6.09
N ALA A 428 2.40 -5.67 -6.85
CA ALA A 428 2.75 -4.72 -7.90
C ALA A 428 1.72 -3.58 -7.94
N PRO A 429 1.72 -2.69 -6.93
CA PRO A 429 0.78 -1.58 -6.84
C PRO A 429 1.09 -0.50 -7.89
N LEU A 430 0.10 0.34 -8.16
CA LEU A 430 0.26 1.53 -8.99
C LEU A 430 1.36 2.44 -8.39
N GLN A 431 2.33 2.83 -9.21
CA GLN A 431 3.36 3.81 -8.86
C GLN A 431 3.02 5.17 -9.47
N PHE A 432 3.58 6.25 -8.90
CA PHE A 432 3.35 7.59 -9.46
C PHE A 432 3.94 7.73 -10.87
N SER A 433 5.06 7.06 -11.16
CA SER A 433 5.66 6.98 -12.50
C SER A 433 4.72 6.38 -13.55
N ASP A 434 3.79 5.50 -13.16
CA ASP A 434 2.82 4.90 -14.09
C ASP A 434 1.79 5.94 -14.58
N LEU A 435 1.66 7.06 -13.88
CA LEU A 435 0.79 8.19 -14.21
C LEU A 435 1.51 9.32 -14.95
N ALA A 436 2.77 9.13 -15.36
CA ALA A 436 3.57 10.16 -16.02
C ALA A 436 2.92 10.64 -17.34
N ASP A 437 2.44 9.71 -18.16
CA ASP A 437 1.77 10.03 -19.42
C ASP A 437 0.44 10.77 -19.20
N LEU A 438 -0.33 10.35 -18.19
CA LEU A 438 -1.55 11.04 -17.79
C LEU A 438 -1.25 12.48 -17.34
N SER A 439 -0.18 12.66 -16.56
CA SER A 439 0.25 13.99 -16.10
C SER A 439 0.67 14.89 -17.26
N ALA A 440 1.45 14.37 -18.21
CA ALA A 440 1.86 15.09 -19.41
C ALA A 440 0.65 15.46 -20.31
N TRP A 441 -0.28 14.52 -20.49
CA TRP A 441 -1.51 14.77 -21.22
C TRP A 441 -2.40 15.82 -20.53
N TRP A 442 -2.47 15.80 -19.20
CA TRP A 442 -3.29 16.75 -18.44
C TRP A 442 -2.97 18.19 -18.75
N ASP A 443 -1.68 18.52 -18.88
CA ASP A 443 -1.21 19.88 -19.10
C ASP A 443 -1.42 20.33 -20.57
N THR A 444 -1.38 19.39 -21.52
CA THR A 444 -1.45 19.69 -22.97
C THR A 444 -2.83 19.46 -23.56
N ARG A 445 -3.60 18.53 -22.99
CA ARG A 445 -4.89 18.02 -23.53
C ARG A 445 -4.77 17.60 -25.02
N GLY A 446 -3.57 17.17 -25.41
CA GLY A 446 -3.26 16.74 -26.77
C GLY A 446 -3.97 15.46 -27.19
N ASP A 447 -3.83 15.12 -28.48
CA ASP A 447 -4.36 13.86 -28.99
C ASP A 447 -3.55 12.67 -28.47
N ASP A 448 -4.23 11.75 -27.81
CA ASP A 448 -3.66 10.52 -27.25
C ASP A 448 -4.67 9.37 -27.48
N PRO A 449 -4.24 8.18 -27.85
CA PRO A 449 -5.13 7.04 -28.03
C PRO A 449 -5.89 6.63 -26.77
N ARG A 450 -5.41 7.02 -25.57
CA ARG A 450 -6.05 6.76 -24.28
C ARG A 450 -7.02 7.87 -23.86
N ALA A 451 -7.10 8.97 -24.65
CA ALA A 451 -7.92 10.13 -24.31
C ALA A 451 -8.95 10.44 -25.41
N TRP A 452 -10.16 10.84 -24.98
CA TRP A 452 -11.24 11.25 -25.88
C TRP A 452 -12.14 12.28 -25.20
N LEU A 453 -12.92 13.00 -26.00
CA LEU A 453 -13.87 14.02 -25.55
C LEU A 453 -15.30 13.54 -25.78
N VAL A 454 -16.19 13.89 -24.86
CA VAL A 454 -17.62 13.55 -24.92
C VAL A 454 -18.44 14.80 -24.57
N ASP A 455 -19.51 15.05 -25.32
CA ASP A 455 -20.49 16.09 -25.00
C ASP A 455 -21.26 15.71 -23.73
N GLY A 456 -21.05 16.44 -22.65
CA GLY A 456 -21.63 16.13 -21.35
C GLY A 456 -23.15 16.34 -21.30
N GLN A 457 -23.68 17.35 -22.00
CA GLN A 457 -25.13 17.61 -22.01
C GLN A 457 -25.88 16.57 -22.84
N GLY A 458 -25.26 16.04 -23.90
CA GLY A 458 -25.81 14.98 -24.72
C GLY A 458 -25.95 13.62 -23.99
N LEU A 459 -25.33 13.48 -22.80
CA LEU A 459 -25.46 12.26 -21.98
C LEU A 459 -26.73 12.23 -21.12
N ILE A 460 -27.52 13.31 -21.06
CA ILE A 460 -28.73 13.39 -20.25
C ILE A 460 -29.92 12.98 -21.11
N GLU A 461 -30.43 11.80 -20.90
CA GLU A 461 -31.64 11.31 -21.54
C GLU A 461 -32.87 11.73 -20.73
N ARG A 462 -33.87 12.29 -21.43
CA ARG A 462 -35.14 12.74 -20.85
C ARG A 462 -36.32 12.08 -21.54
N ASP A 463 -37.38 11.83 -20.78
CA ASP A 463 -38.68 11.39 -21.37
C ASP A 463 -39.44 12.56 -22.03
N ALA A 464 -40.59 12.25 -22.61
CA ALA A 464 -41.47 13.22 -23.26
C ALA A 464 -41.99 14.31 -22.28
N GLY A 465 -41.96 14.06 -20.98
CA GLY A 465 -42.32 15.00 -19.93
C GLY A 465 -41.12 15.85 -19.41
N GLY A 466 -39.92 15.65 -19.98
CA GLY A 466 -38.72 16.37 -19.58
C GLY A 466 -38.02 15.79 -18.34
N GLN A 467 -38.50 14.68 -17.78
CA GLN A 467 -37.89 14.02 -16.62
C GLN A 467 -36.64 13.26 -17.04
N VAL A 468 -35.59 13.31 -16.19
CA VAL A 468 -34.33 12.57 -16.40
C VAL A 468 -34.60 11.08 -16.25
N VAL A 469 -34.36 10.32 -17.31
CA VAL A 469 -34.50 8.86 -17.36
C VAL A 469 -33.17 8.17 -17.12
N SER A 470 -32.14 8.62 -17.84
CA SER A 470 -30.81 8.00 -17.82
C SER A 470 -29.71 9.07 -17.92
N VAL A 471 -28.59 8.81 -17.26
CA VAL A 471 -27.32 9.51 -17.47
C VAL A 471 -26.21 8.46 -17.39
N ASN A 472 -25.59 8.20 -18.53
CA ASN A 472 -24.49 7.23 -18.60
C ASN A 472 -23.17 7.96 -18.80
N LEU A 473 -22.30 7.93 -17.76
CA LEU A 473 -20.93 8.45 -17.81
C LEU A 473 -19.92 7.34 -18.13
N ASP A 474 -20.34 6.07 -18.33
CA ASP A 474 -19.46 4.97 -18.72
C ASP A 474 -19.30 4.90 -20.25
N ILE A 475 -18.70 5.92 -20.82
CA ILE A 475 -18.46 5.99 -22.26
C ILE A 475 -17.16 5.28 -22.58
N ARG A 476 -17.22 4.29 -23.48
CA ARG A 476 -16.04 3.55 -23.94
C ARG A 476 -15.14 4.45 -24.77
N ASN A 477 -13.84 4.18 -24.71
CA ASN A 477 -12.86 4.86 -25.53
C ASN A 477 -13.09 4.53 -27.02
N PRO A 478 -13.49 5.49 -27.86
CA PRO A 478 -13.73 5.25 -29.30
C PRO A 478 -12.42 4.99 -30.08
N LYS A 479 -11.26 5.34 -29.48
CA LYS A 479 -9.94 5.11 -30.07
C LYS A 479 -9.29 3.83 -29.55
N ALA A 480 -9.92 3.15 -28.58
CA ALA A 480 -9.39 1.88 -28.10
C ALA A 480 -9.26 0.94 -29.28
N LYS A 481 -8.05 0.54 -29.58
CA LYS A 481 -7.87 -0.61 -30.45
C LYS A 481 -8.66 -1.74 -29.81
N ASP A 482 -9.70 -2.15 -30.51
CA ASP A 482 -10.51 -3.26 -30.06
C ASP A 482 -9.55 -4.40 -29.69
N ARG A 483 -9.47 -4.75 -28.40
CA ARG A 483 -8.65 -5.89 -27.96
C ARG A 483 -9.28 -7.21 -28.38
N ALA A 484 -10.44 -7.13 -29.01
CA ALA A 484 -11.01 -8.25 -29.70
C ALA A 484 -10.02 -8.64 -30.82
N ASP A 485 -9.61 -9.86 -30.82
CA ASP A 485 -8.82 -10.44 -31.90
C ASP A 485 -9.61 -10.28 -33.20
N HIS A 486 -9.21 -9.31 -34.04
CA HIS A 486 -9.88 -9.03 -35.32
C HIS A 486 -9.59 -10.08 -36.39
N ARG A 487 -8.78 -11.10 -36.05
CA ARG A 487 -8.57 -12.21 -36.95
C ARG A 487 -9.91 -12.88 -37.25
N THR A 488 -10.11 -13.20 -38.50
CA THR A 488 -11.25 -14.02 -38.88
C THR A 488 -11.19 -15.39 -38.18
N PRO A 489 -12.32 -16.07 -37.98
CA PRO A 489 -12.30 -17.44 -37.43
C PRO A 489 -11.32 -18.35 -38.19
N THR A 490 -11.21 -18.20 -39.52
CA THR A 490 -10.26 -18.93 -40.34
C THR A 490 -8.80 -18.63 -39.97
N GLN A 491 -8.45 -17.36 -39.68
CA GLN A 491 -7.11 -16.97 -39.24
C GLN A 491 -6.79 -17.50 -37.84
N ILE A 492 -7.77 -17.48 -36.93
CA ILE A 492 -7.63 -18.03 -35.57
C ILE A 492 -7.41 -19.53 -35.63
N ILE A 493 -8.20 -20.25 -36.45
CA ILE A 493 -8.01 -21.69 -36.69
C ILE A 493 -6.62 -21.98 -37.27
N ALA A 494 -6.15 -21.19 -38.24
CA ALA A 494 -4.82 -21.35 -38.80
C ALA A 494 -3.73 -21.18 -37.75
N SER A 495 -3.85 -20.19 -36.84
CA SER A 495 -2.92 -19.97 -35.73
C SER A 495 -2.96 -21.12 -34.72
N ALA A 496 -4.14 -21.62 -34.37
CA ALA A 496 -4.32 -22.76 -33.48
C ALA A 496 -3.69 -24.04 -34.08
N VAL A 497 -3.91 -24.29 -35.37
CA VAL A 497 -3.28 -25.43 -36.10
C VAL A 497 -1.75 -25.30 -36.12
N ALA A 498 -1.20 -24.09 -36.29
CA ALA A 498 0.23 -23.88 -36.23
C ALA A 498 0.81 -24.15 -34.84
N ALA A 499 0.14 -23.69 -33.77
CA ALA A 499 0.55 -23.96 -32.40
C ALA A 499 0.48 -25.46 -32.04
N GLU A 500 -0.57 -26.17 -32.52
CA GLU A 500 -0.71 -27.63 -32.36
C GLU A 500 0.40 -28.40 -33.11
N ARG A 501 0.82 -27.94 -34.29
CA ARG A 501 1.95 -28.51 -35.01
C ARG A 501 3.26 -28.34 -34.25
N ASN A 502 3.49 -27.15 -33.67
CA ASN A 502 4.65 -26.90 -32.82
C ASN A 502 4.66 -27.83 -31.59
N LEU A 503 3.49 -28.05 -30.98
CA LEU A 503 3.32 -28.99 -29.88
C LEU A 503 3.64 -30.42 -30.34
N LEU A 504 3.13 -30.85 -31.48
CA LEU A 504 3.39 -32.19 -32.03
C LEU A 504 4.88 -32.40 -32.31
N THR A 505 5.54 -31.43 -32.95
CA THR A 505 6.98 -31.48 -33.20
C THR A 505 7.77 -31.64 -31.88
N ALA A 506 7.44 -30.82 -30.86
CA ALA A 506 8.11 -30.91 -29.56
C ALA A 506 7.85 -32.26 -28.86
N LEU A 507 6.66 -32.84 -29.01
CA LEU A 507 6.34 -34.18 -28.49
C LEU A 507 7.09 -35.31 -29.23
N GLU A 508 7.27 -35.20 -30.54
CA GLU A 508 8.04 -36.13 -31.36
C GLU A 508 9.53 -36.08 -30.99
N GLU A 509 10.06 -34.87 -30.79
CA GLU A 509 11.44 -34.67 -30.28
C GLU A 509 11.62 -35.32 -28.92
N LEU A 510 10.68 -35.07 -27.98
CA LEU A 510 10.67 -35.71 -26.65
C LEU A 510 10.63 -37.23 -26.76
N GLN A 511 9.80 -37.77 -27.65
CA GLN A 511 9.71 -39.21 -27.87
C GLN A 511 11.03 -39.80 -28.40
N SER A 512 11.70 -39.10 -29.32
CA SER A 512 13.00 -39.47 -29.83
C SER A 512 14.07 -39.46 -28.73
N ILE A 513 14.14 -38.37 -27.96
CA ILE A 513 15.08 -38.23 -26.84
C ILE A 513 14.88 -39.35 -25.81
N ILE A 514 13.63 -39.70 -25.48
CA ILE A 514 13.30 -40.75 -24.50
C ILE A 514 13.60 -42.14 -25.04
N LYS A 515 13.37 -42.39 -26.34
CA LYS A 515 13.68 -43.69 -26.96
C LYS A 515 15.15 -44.05 -26.91
N GLU A 516 16.02 -43.08 -27.11
CA GLU A 516 17.46 -43.26 -27.16
C GLU A 516 18.08 -43.66 -25.80
N GLN A 517 17.51 -43.26 -24.66
CA GLN A 517 18.15 -43.43 -23.35
C GLN A 517 17.25 -43.87 -22.18
N ARG A 518 16.04 -44.39 -22.41
CA ARG A 518 15.03 -44.65 -21.36
C ARG A 518 15.46 -45.60 -20.21
N VAL A 519 16.50 -46.40 -20.38
CA VAL A 519 16.96 -47.39 -19.40
C VAL A 519 18.17 -46.95 -18.58
N ALA A 520 18.85 -45.88 -18.98
CA ALA A 520 20.17 -45.54 -18.45
C ALA A 520 20.19 -44.43 -17.41
N PHE A 521 19.31 -43.38 -17.50
CA PHE A 521 19.50 -42.16 -16.72
C PHE A 521 19.26 -42.31 -15.21
N GLY A 522 18.24 -43.08 -14.80
CA GLY A 522 18.03 -43.41 -13.37
C GLY A 522 19.22 -44.19 -12.77
N LYS A 523 19.81 -45.08 -13.57
CA LYS A 523 21.01 -45.85 -13.18
C LYS A 523 22.25 -44.94 -13.17
N ILE A 524 22.37 -44.06 -14.14
CA ILE A 524 23.47 -43.07 -14.22
C ILE A 524 23.46 -42.15 -12.98
N ILE A 525 22.30 -41.72 -12.51
CA ILE A 525 22.19 -40.93 -11.28
C ILE A 525 22.50 -41.74 -10.05
N ALA A 526 21.98 -42.99 -9.99
CA ALA A 526 22.21 -43.87 -8.85
C ALA A 526 23.70 -44.26 -8.68
N ASP A 527 24.40 -44.48 -9.78
CA ASP A 527 25.82 -44.84 -9.82
C ASP A 527 26.76 -43.62 -9.79
N ALA A 528 26.22 -42.38 -9.87
CA ALA A 528 27.03 -41.15 -9.92
C ALA A 528 27.77 -40.89 -8.58
N PRO A 529 28.99 -40.37 -8.64
CA PRO A 529 29.72 -39.99 -7.44
C PRO A 529 28.95 -38.89 -6.66
N ARG A 530 28.91 -39.06 -5.32
CA ARG A 530 28.27 -38.08 -4.43
C ARG A 530 29.25 -37.02 -3.99
N VAL A 531 29.01 -35.78 -4.36
CA VAL A 531 29.86 -34.61 -4.06
C VAL A 531 29.11 -33.64 -3.16
N ALA A 532 29.77 -33.04 -2.19
CA ALA A 532 29.15 -32.06 -1.33
C ALA A 532 28.85 -30.75 -2.10
N MET A 533 27.71 -30.10 -1.80
CA MET A 533 27.29 -28.88 -2.47
C MET A 533 28.37 -27.79 -2.43
N ARG A 534 29.10 -27.65 -1.33
CA ARG A 534 30.22 -26.68 -1.22
C ARG A 534 31.31 -26.88 -2.25
N ASP A 535 31.49 -28.12 -2.76
CA ASP A 535 32.58 -28.52 -3.67
C ASP A 535 32.14 -28.49 -5.15
N ILE A 536 30.81 -28.41 -5.42
CA ILE A 536 30.24 -28.43 -6.77
C ILE A 536 29.44 -27.18 -7.09
N ALA A 537 28.78 -26.56 -6.11
CA ALA A 537 28.00 -25.36 -6.24
C ALA A 537 28.12 -24.50 -4.96
N PRO A 538 29.28 -23.87 -4.71
CA PRO A 538 29.53 -23.10 -3.51
C PRO A 538 28.55 -21.95 -3.36
N LEU A 539 28.26 -21.57 -2.11
CA LEU A 539 27.47 -20.40 -1.78
C LEU A 539 28.21 -19.11 -2.16
N VAL A 540 27.61 -18.31 -3.01
CA VAL A 540 28.12 -17.01 -3.42
C VAL A 540 27.25 -15.91 -2.82
N ARG A 541 27.88 -14.89 -2.24
CA ARG A 541 27.21 -13.71 -1.70
C ARG A 541 27.75 -12.46 -2.38
N ARG A 542 26.92 -11.77 -3.15
CA ARG A 542 27.23 -10.50 -3.82
C ARG A 542 26.53 -9.36 -3.07
N PRO A 543 27.15 -8.80 -2.01
CA PRO A 543 26.49 -7.82 -1.15
C PRO A 543 26.26 -6.51 -1.90
N VAL A 544 25.07 -5.93 -1.68
CA VAL A 544 24.72 -4.61 -2.21
C VAL A 544 24.96 -3.55 -1.13
N VAL A 545 25.61 -2.46 -1.51
CA VAL A 545 25.69 -1.26 -0.66
C VAL A 545 24.35 -0.53 -0.80
N ILE A 546 23.68 -0.31 0.32
CA ILE A 546 22.36 0.29 0.33
C ILE A 546 22.48 1.82 0.25
N ASP A 547 21.88 2.38 -0.79
CA ASP A 547 21.62 3.80 -0.95
C ASP A 547 20.15 4.05 -0.55
N PRO A 548 19.88 4.91 0.44
CA PRO A 548 18.51 5.21 0.88
C PRO A 548 17.57 5.73 -0.21
N ASP A 549 18.12 6.41 -1.21
CA ASP A 549 17.35 7.02 -2.30
C ASP A 549 17.15 6.09 -3.51
N ALA A 550 17.85 4.96 -3.55
CA ALA A 550 17.74 3.98 -4.63
C ALA A 550 16.60 2.98 -4.43
N PHE A 551 16.18 2.34 -5.53
CA PHE A 551 15.20 1.27 -5.51
C PHE A 551 15.87 -0.07 -5.85
N TYR A 552 15.53 -1.11 -5.09
CA TYR A 552 16.09 -2.45 -5.22
C TYR A 552 15.04 -3.44 -5.70
N PRO A 553 15.08 -3.91 -6.96
CA PRO A 553 14.13 -4.88 -7.49
C PRO A 553 14.32 -6.24 -6.81
N GLU A 554 13.38 -6.63 -5.93
CA GLU A 554 13.48 -7.89 -5.19
C GLU A 554 13.09 -9.11 -6.03
N LEU A 555 13.76 -10.24 -5.75
CA LEU A 555 13.44 -11.56 -6.28
C LEU A 555 12.84 -12.46 -5.18
N GLY A 556 11.87 -13.28 -5.54
CA GLY A 556 11.32 -14.32 -4.69
C GLY A 556 11.42 -15.71 -5.33
N VAL A 557 11.35 -16.77 -4.51
CA VAL A 557 11.27 -18.16 -4.96
C VAL A 557 9.98 -18.78 -4.43
N ARG A 558 9.18 -19.38 -5.32
CA ARG A 558 7.95 -20.09 -4.95
C ARG A 558 8.25 -21.51 -4.48
N SER A 559 7.49 -22.00 -3.51
CA SER A 559 7.51 -23.41 -3.09
C SER A 559 7.09 -24.35 -4.23
N PHE A 560 7.35 -25.63 -4.05
CA PHE A 560 6.98 -26.71 -4.97
C PHE A 560 7.61 -26.57 -6.37
N GLY A 561 8.83 -26.05 -6.46
CA GLY A 561 9.56 -25.93 -7.71
C GLY A 561 8.93 -24.99 -8.75
N ARG A 562 8.04 -24.09 -8.35
CA ARG A 562 7.31 -23.18 -9.25
C ARG A 562 8.14 -21.98 -9.77
N GLY A 563 9.46 -22.00 -9.56
CA GLY A 563 10.39 -21.02 -10.09
C GLY A 563 10.48 -19.73 -9.29
N THR A 564 11.10 -18.74 -9.91
CA THR A 564 11.25 -17.38 -9.38
C THR A 564 9.99 -16.54 -9.63
N PHE A 565 9.90 -15.40 -8.96
CA PHE A 565 8.93 -14.34 -9.25
C PHE A 565 9.48 -12.98 -8.83
N HIS A 566 9.13 -11.97 -9.59
CA HIS A 566 9.51 -10.60 -9.31
C HIS A 566 8.62 -10.03 -8.22
N LYS A 567 9.23 -9.45 -7.18
CA LYS A 567 8.56 -8.65 -6.19
C LYS A 567 8.64 -7.18 -6.58
N PRO A 568 7.80 -6.31 -5.98
CA PRO A 568 7.97 -4.87 -6.10
C PRO A 568 9.39 -4.44 -5.70
N SER A 569 9.88 -3.38 -6.33
CA SER A 569 11.15 -2.80 -5.92
C SER A 569 11.05 -2.27 -4.49
N LEU A 570 12.05 -2.58 -3.68
CA LEU A 570 12.16 -2.14 -2.29
C LEU A 570 12.89 -0.80 -2.27
N PRO A 571 12.28 0.30 -1.78
CA PRO A 571 12.97 1.55 -1.58
C PRO A 571 14.15 1.37 -0.62
N GLY A 572 15.27 2.02 -0.86
CA GLY A 572 16.46 1.91 -0.02
C GLY A 572 16.21 2.26 1.43
N ILE A 573 15.37 3.26 1.68
CA ILE A 573 14.92 3.66 3.02
C ILE A 573 14.16 2.53 3.75
N GLU A 574 13.46 1.64 3.04
CA GLU A 574 12.70 0.52 3.60
C GLU A 574 13.55 -0.75 3.79
N VAL A 575 14.77 -0.78 3.29
CA VAL A 575 15.67 -1.94 3.46
C VAL A 575 15.96 -2.18 4.94
N GLY A 576 16.04 -1.13 5.74
CA GLY A 576 16.27 -1.22 7.18
C GLY A 576 17.62 -1.90 7.48
N THR A 577 17.63 -2.87 8.40
CA THR A 577 18.83 -3.65 8.76
C THR A 577 19.05 -4.88 7.87
N LYS A 578 18.22 -5.08 6.84
CA LYS A 578 18.37 -6.23 5.92
C LYS A 578 19.63 -6.07 5.09
N LYS A 579 20.35 -7.18 4.90
CA LYS A 579 21.41 -7.25 3.89
C LYS A 579 20.79 -7.77 2.60
N LEU A 580 21.08 -7.09 1.49
CA LEU A 580 20.67 -7.50 0.16
C LEU A 580 21.87 -8.06 -0.61
N PHE A 581 21.59 -9.00 -1.50
CA PHE A 581 22.59 -9.68 -2.32
C PHE A 581 22.07 -9.77 -3.75
N THR A 582 22.91 -9.42 -4.73
CA THR A 582 22.57 -9.50 -6.15
C THR A 582 22.51 -10.95 -6.61
N VAL A 583 21.56 -11.26 -7.47
CA VAL A 583 21.36 -12.54 -8.14
C VAL A 583 21.74 -12.37 -9.63
N GLU A 584 22.42 -13.37 -10.18
CA GLU A 584 22.83 -13.42 -11.58
C GLU A 584 22.03 -14.53 -12.30
N ALA A 585 21.94 -14.42 -13.62
CA ALA A 585 21.37 -15.48 -14.45
C ALA A 585 22.17 -16.79 -14.28
N GLY A 586 21.48 -17.92 -14.20
CA GLY A 586 22.09 -19.23 -13.97
C GLY A 586 22.36 -19.58 -12.50
N ASP A 587 22.18 -18.65 -11.56
CA ASP A 587 22.33 -18.95 -10.13
C ASP A 587 21.26 -19.96 -9.64
N LEU A 588 21.69 -20.99 -8.89
CA LEU A 588 20.78 -21.88 -8.17
C LEU A 588 20.39 -21.23 -6.84
N VAL A 589 19.12 -20.88 -6.69
CA VAL A 589 18.63 -20.08 -5.58
C VAL A 589 17.68 -20.84 -4.65
N PHE A 590 17.85 -20.63 -3.33
CA PHE A 590 17.04 -21.26 -2.29
C PHE A 590 16.42 -20.19 -1.38
N ASN A 591 15.13 -20.33 -1.06
CA ASN A 591 14.54 -19.59 0.04
C ASN A 591 14.67 -20.40 1.34
N ILE A 592 15.49 -19.93 2.29
CA ILE A 592 15.81 -20.69 3.51
C ILE A 592 14.60 -21.07 4.37
N VAL A 593 13.51 -20.31 4.30
CA VAL A 593 12.30 -20.53 5.11
C VAL A 593 11.42 -21.61 4.48
N PHE A 594 11.45 -21.76 3.16
CA PHE A 594 10.57 -22.64 2.40
C PHE A 594 11.32 -23.66 1.54
N ALA A 595 12.65 -23.80 1.69
CA ALA A 595 13.44 -24.79 0.94
C ALA A 595 12.94 -26.22 1.15
N TRP A 596 12.53 -26.56 2.36
CA TRP A 596 11.94 -27.84 2.72
C TRP A 596 10.58 -28.14 2.05
N GLU A 597 9.93 -27.11 1.51
CA GLU A 597 8.74 -27.20 0.62
C GLU A 597 9.13 -27.12 -0.86
N GLY A 598 10.40 -27.21 -1.21
CA GLY A 598 10.87 -27.12 -2.58
C GLY A 598 10.93 -25.67 -3.14
N ALA A 599 11.16 -24.66 -2.30
CA ALA A 599 11.45 -23.32 -2.78
C ALA A 599 12.90 -23.23 -3.29
N VAL A 600 13.13 -23.89 -4.43
CA VAL A 600 14.39 -23.98 -5.15
C VAL A 600 14.13 -23.61 -6.61
N ALA A 601 14.99 -22.78 -7.20
CA ALA A 601 14.85 -22.33 -8.59
C ALA A 601 16.22 -22.03 -9.21
N VAL A 602 16.27 -21.96 -10.53
CA VAL A 602 17.37 -21.36 -11.28
C VAL A 602 16.94 -19.95 -11.71
N ALA A 603 17.78 -18.96 -11.46
CA ALA A 603 17.54 -17.60 -11.88
C ALA A 603 17.70 -17.47 -13.42
N GLY A 604 16.71 -16.90 -14.08
CA GLY A 604 16.75 -16.64 -15.52
C GLY A 604 17.36 -15.28 -15.86
N GLU A 605 17.47 -14.96 -17.16
CA GLU A 605 17.97 -13.67 -17.66
C GLU A 605 17.15 -12.47 -17.10
N ALA A 606 15.84 -12.62 -16.98
CA ALA A 606 14.96 -11.59 -16.42
C ALA A 606 15.17 -11.37 -14.91
N ASP A 607 15.86 -12.28 -14.22
CA ASP A 607 16.16 -12.22 -12.80
C ASP A 607 17.52 -11.59 -12.50
N ALA A 608 18.37 -11.44 -13.53
CA ALA A 608 19.70 -10.88 -13.38
C ALA A 608 19.67 -9.43 -12.83
N GLY A 609 20.57 -9.13 -11.89
CA GLY A 609 20.64 -7.82 -11.25
C GLY A 609 19.59 -7.58 -10.15
N ARG A 610 18.61 -8.47 -9.97
CA ARG A 610 17.67 -8.38 -8.86
C ARG A 610 18.31 -8.79 -7.54
N VAL A 611 17.67 -8.43 -6.44
CA VAL A 611 18.23 -8.64 -5.11
C VAL A 611 17.40 -9.61 -4.28
N GLY A 612 18.11 -10.43 -3.49
CA GLY A 612 17.52 -11.27 -2.45
C GLY A 612 18.01 -10.84 -1.07
N SER A 613 17.18 -11.03 -0.03
CA SER A 613 17.59 -10.76 1.36
C SER A 613 18.54 -11.86 1.89
N HIS A 614 19.02 -11.72 3.13
CA HIS A 614 19.82 -12.75 3.80
C HIS A 614 19.15 -14.15 3.85
N ARG A 615 17.83 -14.21 3.66
CA ARG A 615 17.04 -15.46 3.58
C ARG A 615 17.08 -16.11 2.19
N PHE A 616 17.76 -15.49 1.24
CA PHE A 616 17.92 -15.96 -0.12
C PHE A 616 19.35 -16.47 -0.27
N LEU A 617 19.53 -17.75 -0.53
CA LEU A 617 20.83 -18.35 -0.73
C LEU A 617 21.06 -18.54 -2.21
N THR A 618 22.23 -18.13 -2.69
CA THR A 618 22.65 -18.23 -4.08
C THR A 618 23.83 -19.18 -4.15
N CYS A 619 23.69 -20.29 -4.86
CA CYS A 619 24.76 -21.23 -5.14
C CYS A 619 25.13 -21.16 -6.62
N VAL A 620 26.41 -21.15 -6.93
CA VAL A 620 26.90 -21.08 -8.31
C VAL A 620 27.62 -22.38 -8.65
N PRO A 621 27.02 -23.24 -9.51
CA PRO A 621 27.67 -24.47 -9.93
C PRO A 621 28.98 -24.23 -10.69
N ASP A 622 29.94 -25.12 -10.52
CA ASP A 622 31.13 -25.19 -11.37
C ASP A 622 30.70 -25.62 -12.79
N PRO A 623 30.80 -24.77 -13.80
CA PRO A 623 30.27 -25.04 -15.14
C PRO A 623 30.95 -26.24 -15.84
N GLY A 624 32.16 -26.62 -15.41
CA GLY A 624 32.85 -27.80 -15.91
C GLY A 624 32.38 -29.12 -15.28
N ARG A 625 31.51 -29.07 -14.25
CA ARG A 625 31.15 -30.21 -13.46
C ARG A 625 29.64 -30.41 -13.23
N ALA A 626 28.89 -29.33 -13.14
CA ALA A 626 27.44 -29.41 -12.90
C ALA A 626 26.67 -28.28 -13.56
N THR A 627 25.39 -28.53 -13.90
CA THR A 627 24.44 -27.55 -14.37
C THR A 627 23.46 -27.16 -13.25
N SER A 628 23.02 -25.91 -13.23
CA SER A 628 22.03 -25.41 -12.26
C SER A 628 20.69 -26.15 -12.41
N GLU A 629 20.28 -26.45 -13.63
CA GLU A 629 19.01 -27.12 -13.92
C GLU A 629 19.01 -28.56 -13.45
N PHE A 630 20.11 -29.31 -13.64
CA PHE A 630 20.23 -30.66 -13.11
C PHE A 630 20.18 -30.67 -11.57
N LEU A 631 20.92 -29.75 -10.91
CA LEU A 631 20.91 -29.67 -9.45
C LEU A 631 19.52 -29.30 -8.93
N ARG A 632 18.84 -28.33 -9.56
CA ARG A 632 17.45 -27.96 -9.23
C ARG A 632 16.52 -29.16 -9.33
N PHE A 633 16.63 -29.94 -10.41
CA PHE A 633 15.81 -31.13 -10.61
C PHE A 633 16.04 -32.14 -9.48
N TRP A 634 17.29 -32.44 -9.15
CA TRP A 634 17.61 -33.37 -8.09
C TRP A 634 17.05 -32.92 -6.74
N PHE A 635 17.20 -31.61 -6.41
CA PHE A 635 16.66 -31.07 -5.17
C PHE A 635 15.12 -31.13 -5.09
N LEU A 636 14.42 -31.07 -6.21
CA LEU A 636 12.97 -31.19 -6.29
C LEU A 636 12.50 -32.66 -6.36
N GLY A 637 13.39 -33.60 -6.54
CA GLY A 637 13.13 -35.04 -6.45
C GLY A 637 13.01 -35.49 -5.00
N GLU A 638 12.55 -36.74 -4.80
CA GLU A 638 12.27 -37.33 -3.48
C GLU A 638 13.50 -37.29 -2.55
N GLU A 639 14.66 -37.70 -3.06
CA GLU A 639 15.92 -37.74 -2.29
C GLU A 639 16.39 -36.31 -1.93
N GLY A 640 16.34 -35.39 -2.87
CA GLY A 640 16.71 -33.97 -2.66
C GLY A 640 15.78 -33.26 -1.67
N MET A 641 14.48 -33.51 -1.79
CA MET A 641 13.49 -32.95 -0.85
C MET A 641 13.70 -33.52 0.57
N LEU A 642 14.03 -34.81 0.71
CA LEU A 642 14.37 -35.39 1.99
C LEU A 642 15.64 -34.75 2.58
N ALA A 643 16.66 -34.51 1.76
CA ALA A 643 17.91 -33.89 2.17
C ALA A 643 17.68 -32.43 2.61
N LEU A 644 16.88 -31.67 1.87
CA LEU A 644 16.47 -30.28 2.26
C LEU A 644 15.66 -30.26 3.56
N GLY A 645 14.76 -31.25 3.75
CA GLY A 645 14.02 -31.45 4.98
C GLY A 645 14.92 -31.68 6.18
N GLN A 646 15.93 -32.55 6.05
CA GLN A 646 16.94 -32.83 7.10
C GLN A 646 17.85 -31.60 7.37
N ALA A 647 18.21 -30.88 6.33
CA ALA A 647 19.02 -29.67 6.43
C ALA A 647 18.23 -28.44 7.00
N SER A 648 16.92 -28.60 7.19
CA SER A 648 16.02 -27.57 7.70
C SER A 648 15.42 -27.94 9.06
N PRO A 649 16.21 -27.95 10.15
CA PRO A 649 15.73 -28.33 11.49
C PRO A 649 14.70 -27.30 11.99
N GLY A 650 13.76 -27.75 12.85
CA GLY A 650 12.74 -26.92 13.50
C GLY A 650 11.45 -27.68 13.78
N GLY A 651 10.58 -27.10 14.61
CA GLY A 651 9.24 -27.63 14.89
C GLY A 651 8.30 -27.55 13.67
N ALA A 652 7.04 -27.93 13.84
CA ALA A 652 6.06 -27.92 12.77
C ALA A 652 5.86 -26.53 12.12
N GLY A 653 5.60 -26.50 10.82
CA GLY A 653 5.23 -25.31 10.06
C GLY A 653 6.39 -24.35 9.77
N ARG A 654 6.10 -23.02 9.77
CA ARG A 654 7.02 -21.95 9.35
C ARG A 654 8.28 -21.73 10.20
N ASN A 655 8.46 -22.54 11.24
CA ASN A 655 9.64 -22.46 12.12
C ASN A 655 10.84 -23.30 11.62
N ARG A 656 10.71 -23.97 10.47
CA ARG A 656 11.83 -24.71 9.84
C ARG A 656 12.68 -23.75 9.02
N THR A 657 13.99 -23.85 9.13
CA THR A 657 14.93 -22.97 8.42
C THR A 657 16.13 -23.75 7.91
N LEU A 658 16.40 -23.68 6.60
CA LEU A 658 17.56 -24.30 5.97
C LEU A 658 18.87 -23.71 6.54
N GLY A 659 19.69 -24.57 7.13
CA GLY A 659 20.99 -24.18 7.64
C GLY A 659 22.02 -24.06 6.51
N ILE A 660 22.79 -22.98 6.45
CA ILE A 660 23.82 -22.77 5.42
C ILE A 660 24.83 -23.91 5.41
N LYS A 661 25.44 -24.25 6.57
CA LYS A 661 26.40 -25.34 6.68
C LYS A 661 25.79 -26.71 6.36
N ALA A 662 24.50 -26.88 6.66
CA ALA A 662 23.78 -28.09 6.32
C ALA A 662 23.56 -28.22 4.81
N LEU A 663 23.17 -27.15 4.13
CA LEU A 663 23.07 -27.10 2.66
C LEU A 663 24.41 -27.40 2.00
N GLU A 664 25.49 -26.77 2.44
CA GLU A 664 26.85 -26.99 1.93
C GLU A 664 27.35 -28.44 2.11
N ALA A 665 26.83 -29.14 3.12
CA ALA A 665 27.19 -30.51 3.41
C ALA A 665 26.33 -31.57 2.66
N ILE A 666 25.23 -31.18 2.04
CA ILE A 666 24.37 -32.07 1.26
C ILE A 666 25.21 -32.68 0.13
N LYS A 667 25.21 -34.02 0.05
CA LYS A 667 25.88 -34.77 -1.01
C LYS A 667 24.91 -34.99 -2.16
N VAL A 668 25.19 -34.35 -3.30
CA VAL A 668 24.42 -34.52 -4.54
C VAL A 668 25.07 -35.49 -5.51
N PRO A 669 24.34 -36.26 -6.29
CA PRO A 669 24.92 -37.06 -7.36
C PRO A 669 25.42 -36.14 -8.47
N VAL A 670 26.60 -36.41 -8.99
CA VAL A 670 27.21 -35.64 -10.08
C VAL A 670 27.56 -36.59 -11.23
N PRO A 671 26.60 -36.90 -12.12
CA PRO A 671 26.87 -37.68 -13.32
C PRO A 671 27.77 -36.86 -14.29
N SER A 672 28.20 -37.48 -15.38
CA SER A 672 28.99 -36.77 -16.40
C SER A 672 28.28 -35.55 -16.89
N LEU A 673 29.04 -34.51 -17.26
CA LEU A 673 28.45 -33.22 -17.74
C LEU A 673 27.55 -33.45 -18.98
N ASP A 674 27.96 -34.37 -19.89
CA ASP A 674 27.16 -34.72 -21.07
C ASP A 674 25.79 -35.30 -20.69
N ALA A 675 25.71 -36.11 -19.65
CA ALA A 675 24.45 -36.65 -19.16
C ALA A 675 23.56 -35.57 -18.55
N GLN A 676 24.15 -34.60 -17.85
CA GLN A 676 23.43 -33.45 -17.30
C GLN A 676 22.91 -32.55 -18.41
N LEU A 677 23.71 -32.19 -19.40
CA LEU A 677 23.33 -31.35 -20.55
C LEU A 677 22.23 -32.02 -21.39
N TRP A 678 22.33 -33.35 -21.59
CA TRP A 678 21.23 -34.10 -22.21
C TRP A 678 19.93 -33.97 -21.44
N PHE A 679 19.97 -34.08 -20.13
CA PHE A 679 18.80 -33.94 -19.28
C PHE A 679 18.23 -32.50 -19.28
N ASP A 680 19.08 -31.52 -19.31
CA ASP A 680 18.69 -30.11 -19.43
C ASP A 680 17.98 -29.83 -20.76
N SER A 681 18.47 -30.45 -21.86
CA SER A 681 17.78 -30.39 -23.16
C SER A 681 16.40 -31.03 -23.11
N LEU A 682 16.26 -32.19 -22.47
CA LEU A 682 14.97 -32.89 -22.26
C LEU A 682 13.98 -31.97 -21.51
N GLN A 683 14.41 -31.32 -20.43
CA GLN A 683 13.59 -30.41 -19.66
C GLN A 683 13.19 -29.17 -20.47
N SER A 684 14.12 -28.63 -21.27
CA SER A 684 13.85 -27.46 -22.14
C SER A 684 12.78 -27.79 -23.18
N THR A 685 12.89 -28.94 -23.86
CA THR A 685 11.89 -29.39 -24.84
C THR A 685 10.52 -29.64 -24.18
N ALA A 686 10.49 -30.23 -22.98
CA ALA A 686 9.24 -30.42 -22.24
C ALA A 686 8.57 -29.09 -21.86
N ARG A 687 9.35 -28.06 -21.51
CA ARG A 687 8.84 -26.70 -21.25
C ARG A 687 8.31 -26.05 -22.52
N ALA A 688 8.98 -26.22 -23.64
CA ALA A 688 8.55 -25.70 -24.96
C ALA A 688 7.21 -26.35 -25.38
N ALA A 689 7.07 -27.67 -25.22
CA ALA A 689 5.82 -28.37 -25.48
C ALA A 689 4.64 -27.82 -24.64
N LYS A 690 4.88 -27.58 -23.34
CA LYS A 690 3.88 -27.00 -22.44
C LYS A 690 3.50 -25.57 -22.84
N ALA A 691 4.45 -24.77 -23.28
CA ALA A 691 4.20 -23.41 -23.77
C ALA A 691 3.35 -23.43 -25.06
N ALA A 692 3.68 -24.29 -26.01
CA ALA A 692 2.91 -24.45 -27.26
C ALA A 692 1.47 -24.93 -26.98
N GLN A 693 1.26 -25.83 -26.03
CA GLN A 693 -0.07 -26.23 -25.58
C GLN A 693 -0.90 -25.06 -25.04
N ALA A 694 -0.28 -24.23 -24.20
CA ALA A 694 -0.94 -23.06 -23.62
C ALA A 694 -1.33 -22.02 -24.70
N GLU A 695 -0.48 -21.84 -25.70
CA GLU A 695 -0.73 -20.97 -26.87
C GLU A 695 -1.87 -21.48 -27.73
N ALA A 696 -1.89 -22.79 -28.06
CA ALA A 696 -2.98 -23.42 -28.80
C ALA A 696 -4.32 -23.26 -28.08
N THR A 697 -4.35 -23.49 -26.76
CA THR A 697 -5.56 -23.30 -25.93
C THR A 697 -6.03 -21.84 -25.98
N ALA A 698 -5.12 -20.86 -25.88
CA ALA A 698 -5.48 -19.45 -25.92
C ALA A 698 -6.09 -19.04 -27.27
N HIS A 699 -5.63 -19.61 -28.38
CA HIS A 699 -6.25 -19.39 -29.69
C HIS A 699 -7.64 -20.00 -29.79
N LEU A 700 -7.84 -21.22 -29.30
CA LEU A 700 -9.17 -21.86 -29.28
C LEU A 700 -10.18 -21.09 -28.43
N ASP A 701 -9.76 -20.53 -27.29
CA ASP A 701 -10.62 -19.71 -26.44
C ASP A 701 -11.12 -18.42 -27.16
N GLN A 702 -10.37 -17.92 -28.14
CA GLN A 702 -10.72 -16.75 -28.94
C GLN A 702 -11.64 -17.09 -30.13
N LEU A 703 -11.75 -18.37 -30.50
CA LEU A 703 -12.47 -18.80 -31.70
C LEU A 703 -13.96 -18.52 -31.61
N LEU A 704 -14.61 -18.93 -30.51
CA LEU A 704 -16.06 -18.73 -30.32
C LEU A 704 -16.48 -17.24 -30.34
N PRO A 705 -15.78 -16.32 -29.62
CA PRO A 705 -16.03 -14.89 -29.74
C PRO A 705 -15.88 -14.34 -31.17
N ALA A 706 -14.91 -14.84 -31.94
CA ALA A 706 -14.70 -14.43 -33.33
C ALA A 706 -15.81 -14.93 -34.26
N MET A 707 -16.24 -16.17 -34.10
CA MET A 707 -17.38 -16.74 -34.85
C MET A 707 -18.68 -16.00 -34.58
N LEU A 708 -18.96 -15.67 -33.30
CA LEU A 708 -20.17 -14.92 -32.93
C LEU A 708 -20.17 -13.52 -33.57
N ARG A 709 -19.02 -12.85 -33.63
CA ARG A 709 -18.90 -11.56 -34.34
C ARG A 709 -19.19 -11.68 -35.83
N GLU A 710 -18.62 -12.68 -36.49
CA GLU A 710 -18.83 -12.87 -37.94
C GLU A 710 -20.28 -13.20 -38.30
N VAL A 711 -21.00 -13.88 -37.41
CA VAL A 711 -22.42 -14.26 -37.64
C VAL A 711 -23.41 -13.13 -37.31
N PHE A 712 -23.06 -12.24 -36.37
CA PHE A 712 -23.95 -11.18 -35.86
C PHE A 712 -23.51 -9.76 -36.24
N SER A 713 -22.42 -9.58 -37.01
CA SER A 713 -22.05 -8.33 -37.66
C SER A 713 -22.67 -8.23 -39.06
#